data_63a54d9c4b6d5fe235bd032b8d3108b8
#
_entry.id   63a54d9c4b6d5fe235bd032b8d3108b8
#
_cell.length_a   1.000
_cell.length_b   1.000
_cell.length_c   1.000
_cell.angle_alpha   90.00
_cell.angle_beta   90.00
_cell.angle_gamma   90.00
#
_symmetry.space_group_name_H-M   'P 1'
#
loop_
_entity.id
_entity.type
_entity.pdbx_description
1 polymer ?
#
loop_
_entity_poly.entity_id
_entity_poly.type
_entity_poly.pdbx_seq_one_letter_code
_entity_poly.pdbx_strand_id
1 'polypeptide(L)'
;MIDGLVSEKPVEHGPRQRLRALYHWLTGAPSADSSSGLTSAPQGDVAPERFGHYAITHKLGAGAMGVVYAARDERLGRTVALKTMSSVASDDTARKRFWREARAAASVNHPHVCQIYEIGEDRGELFIAMELLEGQALSERLKEGAMTVSQVMPIALEMLAALSALHSRGIVHRDLKPSNVFLTPHGVKLLDFGLARPEPEETISPDSDLTRPGFVMGTPRYMAPEQITGEPVDARGDLFATGAIVFEMLAGRPAFTGKTVGEVLHATLSEQPPALSGSPSVAAVDRVIRRALAKRPADRPVSADVMADELRGISNTDSDGSRALAQALTRIVVLPFRVLRPDPETDFLAFSLADAIATSLSGSGSLIVRSSATAARFPGEAPDLKALAVDADVDRVVMGTLLRSGDQLRASAQLVEAPSGTLLTSHTVQASLGDLFRLQDDITRRVVDALSLPLTGATPASADAPHNARAYELYLRANDLAQTYDGMASARDLYRQSLDLDSSFAPAWARLGRCHRVIGKYVTHSPDSESLAEEALQRALTLNPHLSIAHKFYANLEADIGQPVRAVVRLLNEANRHGNDPELFAGLVHACRYCGLFEESIAAHVEARRLDPNVPTSLEQTLLMAGELDVLMSVEPAALVAGADEGIRVIGLGLSGRRDHARQALIRMRRAHIPAFQSWSEFLMAWLDRRTPDMLRRMSTFDGLKIREDPEAIFQEGRFFCDVGEYRLGLDRLQRAVTKGYWVVPTLARSHEFEALRGDPEFEALLADATTGRDRAAVAFKEAGGERLLGRRAASQSHSSHATS
;
A
#
# COMPACT_ATOMS: atom_id res chain seq x y z
N MET A 1 31.68 50.46 -6.38
CA MET A 1 31.19 50.39 -7.75
C MET A 1 30.47 49.05 -7.81
N ILE A 2 29.21 49.00 -7.41
CA ILE A 2 27.97 49.43 -8.10
C ILE A 2 27.72 48.51 -9.32
N ASP A 3 26.64 47.84 -9.16
CA ASP A 3 25.58 47.49 -10.07
C ASP A 3 25.54 46.09 -10.69
N GLY A 4 24.40 45.46 -10.49
CA GLY A 4 23.85 44.43 -11.33
C GLY A 4 22.82 43.45 -10.67
N LEU A 5 21.87 43.96 -9.91
CA LEU A 5 20.63 43.23 -9.61
C LEU A 5 19.72 43.25 -10.84
N VAL A 6 19.68 42.18 -11.60
CA VAL A 6 18.65 41.98 -12.63
C VAL A 6 17.49 41.22 -12.00
N SER A 7 16.43 41.96 -11.75
CA SER A 7 15.09 41.48 -11.42
C SER A 7 14.51 40.75 -12.65
N GLU A 8 14.41 39.44 -12.59
CA GLU A 8 13.61 38.67 -13.56
C GLU A 8 12.11 38.94 -13.31
N LYS A 9 11.51 39.64 -14.25
CA LYS A 9 10.04 39.78 -14.34
C LYS A 9 9.43 38.42 -14.70
N PRO A 10 8.22 38.08 -14.20
CA PRO A 10 7.50 36.90 -14.64
C PRO A 10 7.22 37.01 -16.15
N VAL A 11 7.58 35.95 -16.88
CA VAL A 11 7.32 35.81 -18.32
C VAL A 11 5.81 35.70 -18.52
N GLU A 12 5.20 36.77 -19.02
CA GLU A 12 3.81 36.77 -19.50
C GLU A 12 3.73 35.86 -20.73
N HIS A 13 3.11 34.71 -20.56
CA HIS A 13 2.76 33.83 -21.69
C HIS A 13 1.72 34.52 -22.58
N GLY A 14 2.11 34.82 -23.80
CA GLY A 14 1.26 35.50 -24.77
C GLY A 14 0.01 34.69 -25.15
N PRO A 15 -1.03 35.36 -25.72
CA PRO A 15 -2.32 34.75 -26.04
C PRO A 15 -2.26 33.46 -26.88
N ARG A 16 -1.24 33.31 -27.68
CA ARG A 16 -1.03 32.12 -28.53
C ARG A 16 -0.60 30.86 -27.76
N GLN A 17 0.10 30.99 -26.64
CA GLN A 17 0.46 29.83 -25.79
C GLN A 17 -0.72 29.37 -24.94
N ARG A 18 -1.54 30.27 -24.46
CA ARG A 18 -2.77 29.99 -23.70
C ARG A 18 -3.81 29.25 -24.56
N LEU A 19 -3.92 29.61 -25.83
CA LEU A 19 -4.77 28.94 -26.82
C LEU A 19 -4.25 27.53 -27.20
N ARG A 20 -2.94 27.31 -27.12
CA ARG A 20 -2.33 25.98 -27.41
C ARG A 20 -2.58 24.96 -26.29
N ALA A 21 -2.67 25.39 -25.05
CA ALA A 21 -3.05 24.55 -23.92
C ALA A 21 -4.50 24.07 -24.01
N LEU A 22 -5.42 24.97 -24.43
CA LEU A 22 -6.81 24.62 -24.73
C LEU A 22 -6.92 23.62 -25.88
N TYR A 23 -6.03 23.72 -26.88
CA TYR A 23 -5.95 22.82 -28.03
C TYR A 23 -5.67 21.36 -27.64
N HIS A 24 -4.61 21.09 -26.87
CA HIS A 24 -4.26 19.72 -26.46
C HIS A 24 -5.32 19.09 -25.55
N TRP A 25 -5.98 19.92 -24.78
CA TRP A 25 -7.02 19.49 -23.88
C TRP A 25 -8.32 19.05 -24.60
N LEU A 26 -8.78 19.83 -25.58
CA LEU A 26 -10.05 19.56 -26.30
C LEU A 26 -9.95 18.40 -27.30
N THR A 27 -8.73 18.01 -27.69
CA THR A 27 -8.51 17.03 -28.76
C THR A 27 -8.03 15.66 -28.27
N GLY A 28 -7.52 15.54 -27.01
CA GLY A 28 -6.94 14.31 -26.49
C GLY A 28 -5.70 13.82 -27.26
N ALA A 29 -5.07 14.68 -28.09
CA ALA A 29 -3.91 14.32 -28.89
C ALA A 29 -2.64 14.22 -28.00
N PRO A 30 -1.81 13.16 -28.13
CA PRO A 30 -0.53 13.07 -27.44
C PRO A 30 0.43 14.15 -27.97
N SER A 31 1.25 14.73 -27.07
CA SER A 31 2.31 15.66 -27.43
C SER A 31 3.29 14.98 -28.41
N ALA A 32 3.40 15.52 -29.62
CA ALA A 32 4.35 15.05 -30.60
C ALA A 32 5.77 15.53 -30.23
N ASP A 33 6.55 14.62 -29.65
CA ASP A 33 8.01 14.64 -29.70
C ASP A 33 8.46 13.23 -30.09
N SER A 34 8.48 12.99 -31.39
CA SER A 34 9.36 12.01 -32.04
C SER A 34 9.27 12.22 -33.55
N SER A 35 10.38 12.70 -34.09
CA SER A 35 10.66 12.84 -35.50
C SER A 35 10.69 11.49 -36.21
N SER A 36 10.01 11.39 -37.33
CA SER A 36 10.35 10.81 -38.61
C SER A 36 9.20 10.02 -39.25
N GLY A 37 8.86 10.37 -40.47
CA GLY A 37 7.96 9.60 -41.30
C GLY A 37 7.01 10.46 -42.17
N LEU A 38 7.52 11.04 -43.23
CA LEU A 38 6.72 11.67 -44.31
C LEU A 38 5.82 10.62 -44.94
N THR A 39 4.49 10.76 -44.81
CA THR A 39 3.54 10.29 -45.80
C THR A 39 2.34 11.25 -45.84
N SER A 40 2.18 11.80 -47.03
CA SER A 40 1.04 12.50 -47.67
C SER A 40 -0.14 12.97 -46.84
N ALA A 41 -0.31 14.27 -46.75
CA ALA A 41 -1.50 14.94 -46.27
C ALA A 41 -2.75 14.60 -47.12
N PRO A 42 -3.92 14.35 -46.47
CA PRO A 42 -5.20 14.52 -47.16
C PRO A 42 -5.57 16.01 -47.16
N GLN A 43 -6.18 16.41 -48.28
CA GLN A 43 -6.60 17.77 -48.66
C GLN A 43 -7.44 18.46 -47.57
N GLY A 44 -7.24 19.76 -47.45
CA GLY A 44 -7.79 20.65 -46.46
C GLY A 44 -9.31 20.60 -46.28
N ASP A 45 -9.73 20.33 -45.06
CA ASP A 45 -11.01 20.74 -44.56
C ASP A 45 -10.93 22.23 -44.20
N VAL A 46 -11.55 23.06 -45.04
CA VAL A 46 -11.79 24.46 -44.74
C VAL A 46 -12.76 24.47 -43.56
N ALA A 47 -12.35 25.01 -42.41
CA ALA A 47 -13.25 25.18 -41.27
C ALA A 47 -14.55 25.88 -41.75
N PRO A 48 -15.73 25.36 -41.37
CA PRO A 48 -16.98 26.00 -41.74
C PRO A 48 -17.01 27.42 -41.18
N GLU A 49 -17.41 28.37 -41.96
CA GLU A 49 -17.48 29.79 -41.54
C GLU A 49 -18.50 29.97 -40.40
N ARG A 50 -19.53 29.13 -40.33
CA ARG A 50 -20.69 29.27 -39.40
C ARG A 50 -21.28 27.90 -39.03
N PHE A 51 -21.79 27.82 -37.79
CA PHE A 51 -22.73 26.79 -37.30
C PHE A 51 -23.99 27.50 -36.78
N GLY A 52 -25.10 27.37 -37.48
CA GLY A 52 -26.30 28.10 -37.15
C GLY A 52 -26.03 29.63 -37.09
N HIS A 53 -26.28 30.23 -35.92
CA HIS A 53 -26.01 31.66 -35.69
C HIS A 53 -24.63 31.95 -35.02
N TYR A 54 -23.78 30.91 -34.92
CA TYR A 54 -22.42 31.04 -34.40
C TYR A 54 -21.41 31.23 -35.51
N ALA A 55 -20.79 32.43 -35.57
CA ALA A 55 -19.68 32.69 -36.49
C ALA A 55 -18.38 32.14 -35.92
N ILE A 56 -17.75 31.22 -36.64
CA ILE A 56 -16.50 30.59 -36.25
C ILE A 56 -15.36 31.63 -36.32
N THR A 57 -14.62 31.79 -35.22
CA THR A 57 -13.46 32.71 -35.19
C THR A 57 -12.16 31.94 -35.46
N HIS A 58 -11.98 30.83 -34.83
CA HIS A 58 -10.84 29.93 -35.04
C HIS A 58 -11.06 28.58 -34.39
N LYS A 59 -10.32 27.58 -34.84
CA LYS A 59 -10.31 26.24 -34.30
C LYS A 59 -9.53 26.22 -32.97
N LEU A 60 -10.13 25.74 -31.90
CA LEU A 60 -9.51 25.53 -30.59
C LEU A 60 -8.87 24.14 -30.51
N GLY A 61 -9.49 23.12 -31.14
CA GLY A 61 -8.97 21.78 -31.08
C GLY A 61 -9.76 20.76 -31.89
N ALA A 62 -9.20 19.55 -32.08
CA ALA A 62 -9.88 18.40 -32.66
C ALA A 62 -9.51 17.11 -31.89
N GLY A 63 -10.47 16.21 -31.69
CA GLY A 63 -10.27 14.93 -31.01
C GLY A 63 -11.18 13.83 -31.55
N ALA A 64 -11.16 12.65 -30.93
CA ALA A 64 -11.92 11.49 -31.36
C ALA A 64 -13.44 11.71 -31.41
N MET A 65 -13.98 12.70 -30.66
CA MET A 65 -15.41 12.99 -30.58
C MET A 65 -15.87 14.18 -31.43
N GLY A 66 -14.95 14.90 -32.10
CA GLY A 66 -15.28 16.07 -32.89
C GLY A 66 -14.27 17.20 -32.79
N VAL A 67 -14.65 18.36 -33.30
CA VAL A 67 -13.81 19.56 -33.32
C VAL A 67 -14.40 20.65 -32.42
N VAL A 68 -13.54 21.40 -31.74
CA VAL A 68 -13.96 22.52 -30.92
C VAL A 68 -13.43 23.82 -31.55
N TYR A 69 -14.33 24.78 -31.67
CA TYR A 69 -14.07 26.11 -32.22
C TYR A 69 -14.34 27.19 -31.18
N ALA A 70 -13.60 28.28 -31.23
CA ALA A 70 -14.06 29.55 -30.68
C ALA A 70 -15.03 30.16 -31.70
N ALA A 71 -16.19 30.59 -31.22
CA ALA A 71 -17.21 31.16 -32.07
C ALA A 71 -17.85 32.40 -31.42
N ARG A 72 -18.37 33.28 -32.21
CA ARG A 72 -19.14 34.42 -31.75
C ARG A 72 -20.64 34.15 -31.92
N ASP A 73 -21.37 34.19 -30.84
CA ASP A 73 -22.82 34.16 -30.83
C ASP A 73 -23.33 35.54 -31.35
N GLU A 74 -23.83 35.55 -32.57
CA GLU A 74 -24.24 36.80 -33.20
C GLU A 74 -25.56 37.38 -32.66
N ARG A 75 -26.37 36.54 -31.96
CA ARG A 75 -27.61 36.96 -31.33
C ARG A 75 -27.36 37.66 -30.00
N LEU A 76 -26.41 37.14 -29.18
CA LEU A 76 -26.13 37.63 -27.86
C LEU A 76 -24.83 38.45 -27.77
N GLY A 77 -24.04 38.51 -28.85
CA GLY A 77 -22.81 39.30 -28.94
C GLY A 77 -21.65 38.78 -28.09
N ARG A 78 -21.70 37.52 -27.59
CA ARG A 78 -20.69 36.92 -26.72
C ARG A 78 -19.84 35.91 -27.46
N THR A 79 -18.66 35.65 -26.95
CA THR A 79 -17.78 34.53 -27.41
C THR A 79 -18.11 33.24 -26.67
N VAL A 80 -18.13 32.12 -27.40
CA VAL A 80 -18.45 30.78 -26.86
C VAL A 80 -17.45 29.77 -27.38
N ALA A 81 -17.33 28.63 -26.70
CA ALA A 81 -16.73 27.41 -27.23
C ALA A 81 -17.83 26.57 -27.91
N LEU A 82 -17.62 26.19 -29.16
CA LEU A 82 -18.56 25.38 -29.93
C LEU A 82 -17.92 24.04 -30.28
N LYS A 83 -18.46 22.94 -29.72
CA LYS A 83 -17.99 21.58 -29.94
C LYS A 83 -18.91 20.86 -30.89
N THR A 84 -18.39 20.35 -32.02
CA THR A 84 -19.12 19.54 -32.98
C THR A 84 -18.96 18.05 -32.68
N MET A 85 -19.98 17.26 -33.02
CA MET A 85 -20.08 15.83 -32.60
C MET A 85 -20.25 14.96 -33.85
N SER A 86 -19.20 14.82 -34.64
CA SER A 86 -19.25 14.12 -35.94
C SER A 86 -19.52 12.62 -35.82
N SER A 87 -19.15 11.98 -34.69
CA SER A 87 -19.29 10.54 -34.50
C SER A 87 -20.69 10.08 -34.07
N VAL A 88 -21.58 10.99 -33.66
CA VAL A 88 -22.94 10.66 -33.18
C VAL A 88 -23.98 10.78 -34.27
N ALA A 89 -23.65 11.35 -35.43
CA ALA A 89 -24.59 11.73 -36.48
C ALA A 89 -25.22 10.54 -37.22
N SER A 90 -24.69 9.32 -37.12
CA SER A 90 -25.09 8.17 -37.97
C SER A 90 -26.04 7.16 -37.30
N ASP A 91 -26.34 7.30 -36.01
CA ASP A 91 -27.21 6.38 -35.25
C ASP A 91 -28.33 7.14 -34.54
N ASP A 92 -29.57 6.83 -34.88
CA ASP A 92 -30.78 7.47 -34.29
C ASP A 92 -30.92 7.24 -32.81
N THR A 93 -30.46 6.10 -32.28
CA THR A 93 -30.52 5.77 -30.87
C THR A 93 -29.48 6.59 -30.09
N ALA A 94 -28.25 6.68 -30.63
CA ALA A 94 -27.19 7.53 -30.08
C ALA A 94 -27.58 9.01 -30.09
N ARG A 95 -28.27 9.49 -31.12
CA ARG A 95 -28.80 10.87 -31.23
C ARG A 95 -29.84 11.18 -30.16
N LYS A 96 -30.82 10.30 -29.93
CA LYS A 96 -31.85 10.45 -28.90
C LYS A 96 -31.24 10.47 -27.51
N ARG A 97 -30.26 9.63 -27.25
CA ARG A 97 -29.53 9.58 -25.99
C ARG A 97 -28.72 10.86 -25.77
N PHE A 98 -27.96 11.30 -26.75
CA PHE A 98 -27.22 12.55 -26.71
C PHE A 98 -28.13 13.74 -26.35
N TRP A 99 -29.28 13.87 -27.00
CA TRP A 99 -30.24 14.95 -26.70
C TRP A 99 -30.76 14.91 -25.27
N ARG A 100 -31.02 13.70 -24.74
CA ARG A 100 -31.48 13.50 -23.35
C ARG A 100 -30.40 13.92 -22.35
N GLU A 101 -29.20 13.43 -22.52
CA GLU A 101 -28.07 13.66 -21.65
C GLU A 101 -27.59 15.11 -21.70
N ALA A 102 -27.48 15.67 -22.89
CA ALA A 102 -27.10 17.05 -23.07
C ALA A 102 -28.11 18.05 -22.48
N ARG A 103 -29.42 17.75 -22.57
CA ARG A 103 -30.47 18.56 -21.90
C ARG A 103 -30.36 18.48 -20.37
N ALA A 104 -30.13 17.29 -19.84
CA ALA A 104 -29.90 17.12 -18.40
C ALA A 104 -28.67 17.92 -17.94
N ALA A 105 -27.57 17.83 -18.67
CA ALA A 105 -26.34 18.59 -18.44
C ALA A 105 -26.55 20.12 -18.50
N ALA A 106 -27.27 20.61 -19.51
CA ALA A 106 -27.58 22.03 -19.67
C ALA A 106 -28.46 22.60 -18.54
N SER A 107 -29.18 21.75 -17.82
CA SER A 107 -30.00 22.18 -16.67
C SER A 107 -29.18 22.49 -15.41
N VAL A 108 -27.89 22.10 -15.39
CA VAL A 108 -27.00 22.31 -14.22
C VAL A 108 -26.37 23.71 -14.32
N ASN A 109 -26.70 24.57 -13.38
CA ASN A 109 -26.05 25.87 -13.21
C ASN A 109 -25.28 25.85 -11.90
N HIS A 110 -23.94 25.73 -11.99
CA HIS A 110 -23.05 25.68 -10.83
C HIS A 110 -21.71 26.34 -11.16
N PRO A 111 -21.08 27.10 -10.25
CA PRO A 111 -19.84 27.84 -10.52
C PRO A 111 -18.70 26.94 -11.02
N HIS A 112 -18.65 25.68 -10.58
CA HIS A 112 -17.60 24.69 -10.92
C HIS A 112 -18.01 23.69 -12.02
N VAL A 113 -19.10 23.92 -12.74
CA VAL A 113 -19.54 23.17 -13.92
C VAL A 113 -19.51 24.06 -15.13
N CYS A 114 -18.95 23.61 -16.25
CA CYS A 114 -18.95 24.36 -17.49
C CYS A 114 -20.38 24.57 -17.97
N GLN A 115 -20.79 25.82 -18.17
CA GLN A 115 -22.15 26.16 -18.58
C GLN A 115 -22.39 25.81 -20.03
N ILE A 116 -23.38 24.97 -20.33
CA ILE A 116 -23.90 24.73 -21.65
C ILE A 116 -24.95 25.82 -21.96
N TYR A 117 -24.76 26.50 -23.07
CA TYR A 117 -25.67 27.58 -23.50
C TYR A 117 -26.72 27.08 -24.49
N GLU A 118 -26.31 26.23 -25.44
CA GLU A 118 -27.20 25.72 -26.48
C GLU A 118 -26.72 24.37 -26.97
N ILE A 119 -27.69 23.53 -27.33
CA ILE A 119 -27.47 22.26 -28.02
C ILE A 119 -28.27 22.34 -29.30
N GLY A 120 -27.59 22.17 -30.43
CA GLY A 120 -28.21 22.32 -31.73
C GLY A 120 -27.73 21.34 -32.77
N GLU A 121 -28.31 21.47 -33.94
CA GLU A 121 -27.93 20.73 -35.12
C GLU A 121 -27.87 21.70 -36.28
N ASP A 122 -26.81 21.63 -37.07
CA ASP A 122 -26.66 22.35 -38.32
C ASP A 122 -26.12 21.40 -39.41
N ARG A 123 -26.78 21.35 -40.56
CA ARG A 123 -26.38 20.51 -41.71
C ARG A 123 -26.20 19.03 -41.39
N GLY A 124 -26.95 18.51 -40.42
CA GLY A 124 -26.86 17.13 -39.95
C GLY A 124 -25.74 16.85 -38.90
N GLU A 125 -24.96 17.85 -38.56
CA GLU A 125 -23.98 17.76 -37.46
C GLU A 125 -24.53 18.34 -36.17
N LEU A 126 -24.37 17.55 -35.10
CA LEU A 126 -24.74 17.98 -33.74
C LEU A 126 -23.64 18.90 -33.17
N PHE A 127 -24.05 19.95 -32.46
CA PHE A 127 -23.11 20.83 -31.77
C PHE A 127 -23.58 21.20 -30.35
N ILE A 128 -22.60 21.54 -29.51
CA ILE A 128 -22.82 22.11 -28.17
C ILE A 128 -22.11 23.45 -28.13
N ALA A 129 -22.85 24.53 -27.84
CA ALA A 129 -22.29 25.84 -27.52
C ALA A 129 -22.19 25.98 -26.00
N MET A 130 -20.99 26.28 -25.49
CA MET A 130 -20.69 26.32 -24.07
C MET A 130 -19.81 27.53 -23.70
N GLU A 131 -19.61 27.73 -22.43
CA GLU A 131 -18.73 28.73 -21.85
C GLU A 131 -17.31 28.60 -22.43
N LEU A 132 -16.74 29.70 -22.95
CA LEU A 132 -15.34 29.76 -23.32
C LEU A 132 -14.52 30.06 -22.08
N LEU A 133 -13.67 29.12 -21.67
CA LEU A 133 -12.89 29.21 -20.44
C LEU A 133 -11.50 29.79 -20.69
N GLU A 134 -11.03 30.59 -19.75
CA GLU A 134 -9.65 31.09 -19.68
C GLU A 134 -8.89 30.32 -18.60
N GLY A 135 -7.67 29.83 -18.92
CA GLY A 135 -6.86 29.05 -17.99
C GLY A 135 -6.19 27.86 -18.65
N GLN A 136 -6.01 26.76 -17.89
CA GLN A 136 -5.40 25.53 -18.39
C GLN A 136 -6.07 24.29 -17.83
N ALA A 137 -5.97 23.17 -18.56
CA ALA A 137 -6.41 21.89 -18.05
C ALA A 137 -5.50 21.39 -16.92
N LEU A 138 -6.06 20.68 -15.95
CA LEU A 138 -5.28 20.08 -14.87
C LEU A 138 -4.21 19.11 -15.42
N SER A 139 -4.45 18.44 -16.54
CA SER A 139 -3.47 17.60 -17.21
C SER A 139 -2.20 18.35 -17.65
N GLU A 140 -2.30 19.62 -17.99
CA GLU A 140 -1.13 20.47 -18.30
C GLU A 140 -0.39 20.87 -17.03
N ARG A 141 -1.14 21.24 -15.98
CA ARG A 141 -0.56 21.60 -14.68
C ARG A 141 0.23 20.41 -14.07
N LEU A 142 -0.27 19.17 -14.24
CA LEU A 142 0.39 17.96 -13.73
C LEU A 142 1.74 17.66 -14.41
N LYS A 143 1.97 18.16 -15.63
CA LYS A 143 3.29 18.05 -16.28
C LYS A 143 4.39 18.88 -15.59
N GLU A 144 4.01 19.88 -14.83
CA GLU A 144 4.93 20.71 -14.03
C GLU A 144 5.40 20.00 -12.74
N GLY A 145 4.80 18.84 -12.40
CA GLY A 145 5.14 18.03 -11.24
C GLY A 145 4.08 18.03 -10.13
N ALA A 146 4.42 17.39 -9.02
CA ALA A 146 3.56 17.24 -7.84
C ALA A 146 3.14 18.59 -7.26
N MET A 147 1.95 18.60 -6.64
CA MET A 147 1.36 19.79 -6.02
C MET A 147 1.34 19.64 -4.50
N THR A 148 1.39 20.76 -3.79
CA THR A 148 1.24 20.79 -2.33
C THR A 148 -0.22 20.56 -1.90
N VAL A 149 -0.44 20.10 -0.66
CA VAL A 149 -1.80 19.94 -0.11
C VAL A 149 -2.60 21.25 -0.19
N SER A 150 -1.96 22.39 0.08
CA SER A 150 -2.60 23.71 0.00
C SER A 150 -3.06 24.09 -1.42
N GLN A 151 -2.39 23.57 -2.45
CA GLN A 151 -2.81 23.74 -3.85
C GLN A 151 -3.89 22.73 -4.26
N VAL A 152 -3.79 21.50 -3.75
CA VAL A 152 -4.69 20.39 -4.11
C VAL A 152 -6.04 20.51 -3.45
N MET A 153 -6.10 20.93 -2.18
CA MET A 153 -7.34 20.98 -1.41
C MET A 153 -8.43 21.84 -2.03
N PRO A 154 -8.18 23.09 -2.45
CA PRO A 154 -9.19 23.90 -3.12
C PRO A 154 -9.71 23.21 -4.39
N ILE A 155 -8.81 22.67 -5.23
CA ILE A 155 -9.17 21.99 -6.47
C ILE A 155 -10.06 20.77 -6.19
N ALA A 156 -9.70 19.94 -5.21
CA ALA A 156 -10.45 18.74 -4.84
C ALA A 156 -11.85 19.09 -4.31
N LEU A 157 -11.95 20.12 -3.44
CA LEU A 157 -13.22 20.55 -2.88
C LEU A 157 -14.16 21.16 -3.93
N GLU A 158 -13.63 21.93 -4.87
CA GLU A 158 -14.39 22.51 -5.97
C GLU A 158 -14.85 21.45 -6.97
N MET A 159 -14.02 20.43 -7.26
CA MET A 159 -14.40 19.24 -8.03
C MET A 159 -15.56 18.50 -7.36
N LEU A 160 -15.45 18.24 -6.05
CA LEU A 160 -16.48 17.53 -5.30
C LEU A 160 -17.78 18.34 -5.21
N ALA A 161 -17.72 19.66 -5.10
CA ALA A 161 -18.90 20.54 -5.15
C ALA A 161 -19.61 20.47 -6.51
N ALA A 162 -18.86 20.46 -7.60
CA ALA A 162 -19.41 20.25 -8.94
C ALA A 162 -20.06 18.86 -9.09
N LEU A 163 -19.39 17.80 -8.61
CA LEU A 163 -19.94 16.45 -8.62
C LEU A 163 -21.19 16.31 -7.77
N SER A 164 -21.25 16.91 -6.58
CA SER A 164 -22.45 16.93 -5.75
C SER A 164 -23.64 17.57 -6.50
N ALA A 165 -23.40 18.69 -7.20
CA ALA A 165 -24.43 19.35 -8.00
C ALA A 165 -24.92 18.51 -9.19
N LEU A 166 -24.07 17.70 -9.80
CA LEU A 166 -24.44 16.75 -10.86
C LEU A 166 -25.21 15.55 -10.29
N HIS A 167 -24.66 14.93 -9.24
CA HIS A 167 -25.22 13.74 -8.61
C HIS A 167 -26.61 13.98 -8.00
N SER A 168 -26.86 15.17 -7.43
CA SER A 168 -28.18 15.54 -6.90
C SER A 168 -29.28 15.58 -7.98
N ARG A 169 -28.89 15.65 -9.26
CA ARG A 169 -29.79 15.60 -10.43
C ARG A 169 -29.76 14.26 -11.16
N GLY A 170 -29.13 13.23 -10.55
CA GLY A 170 -29.00 11.91 -11.14
C GLY A 170 -28.02 11.82 -12.31
N ILE A 171 -27.14 12.84 -12.46
CA ILE A 171 -26.13 12.86 -13.53
C ILE A 171 -24.81 12.35 -12.97
N VAL A 172 -24.27 11.26 -13.54
CA VAL A 172 -22.95 10.72 -13.26
C VAL A 172 -21.98 11.13 -14.36
N HIS A 173 -20.80 11.61 -14.02
CA HIS A 173 -19.83 12.14 -15.00
C HIS A 173 -19.25 11.05 -15.90
N ARG A 174 -18.88 9.90 -15.34
CA ARG A 174 -18.41 8.66 -16.03
C ARG A 174 -17.10 8.79 -16.81
N ASP A 175 -16.56 9.97 -17.06
CA ASP A 175 -15.28 10.20 -17.77
C ASP A 175 -14.44 11.28 -17.07
N LEU A 176 -14.42 11.27 -15.74
CA LEU A 176 -13.63 12.22 -14.97
C LEU A 176 -12.14 11.87 -15.07
N LYS A 177 -11.34 12.85 -15.53
CA LYS A 177 -9.89 12.74 -15.74
C LYS A 177 -9.28 14.15 -15.73
N PRO A 178 -7.95 14.28 -15.55
CA PRO A 178 -7.31 15.62 -15.47
C PRO A 178 -7.55 16.50 -16.67
N SER A 179 -7.75 15.96 -17.86
CA SER A 179 -8.08 16.76 -19.06
C SER A 179 -9.49 17.33 -19.04
N ASN A 180 -10.39 16.77 -18.21
CA ASN A 180 -11.78 17.25 -18.08
C ASN A 180 -11.96 18.15 -16.84
N VAL A 181 -10.88 18.49 -16.16
CA VAL A 181 -10.81 19.45 -15.04
C VAL A 181 -10.03 20.67 -15.50
N PHE A 182 -10.68 21.81 -15.58
CA PHE A 182 -10.08 23.04 -16.10
C PHE A 182 -9.86 24.05 -14.96
N LEU A 183 -8.64 24.54 -14.83
CA LEU A 183 -8.22 25.51 -13.84
C LEU A 183 -8.36 26.91 -14.42
N THR A 184 -9.30 27.69 -13.89
CA THR A 184 -9.53 29.09 -14.29
C THR A 184 -9.05 30.06 -13.20
N PRO A 185 -8.90 31.36 -13.47
CA PRO A 185 -8.64 32.37 -12.44
C PRO A 185 -9.73 32.42 -11.34
N HIS A 186 -10.92 31.88 -11.62
CA HIS A 186 -12.09 31.91 -10.72
C HIS A 186 -12.39 30.52 -10.10
N GLY A 187 -11.49 29.56 -10.21
CA GLY A 187 -11.63 28.20 -9.66
C GLY A 187 -11.75 27.13 -10.75
N VAL A 188 -12.10 25.91 -10.31
CA VAL A 188 -12.24 24.74 -11.18
C VAL A 188 -13.52 24.79 -12.00
N LYS A 189 -13.46 24.31 -13.24
CA LYS A 189 -14.62 23.99 -14.08
C LYS A 189 -14.53 22.54 -14.55
N LEU A 190 -15.56 21.73 -14.27
CA LEU A 190 -15.70 20.38 -14.84
C LEU A 190 -16.33 20.47 -16.23
N LEU A 191 -15.82 19.64 -17.12
CA LEU A 191 -16.13 19.62 -18.54
C LEU A 191 -16.53 18.21 -18.99
N ASP A 192 -17.26 18.11 -20.10
CA ASP A 192 -17.54 16.86 -20.83
C ASP A 192 -18.13 15.72 -19.98
N PHE A 193 -19.20 15.95 -19.27
CA PHE A 193 -19.90 14.92 -18.51
C PHE A 193 -20.69 13.99 -19.42
N GLY A 194 -20.23 12.75 -19.58
CA GLY A 194 -20.96 11.56 -20.04
C GLY A 194 -21.68 11.55 -21.38
N LEU A 195 -21.67 12.65 -22.14
CA LEU A 195 -22.53 12.89 -23.30
C LEU A 195 -22.39 11.90 -24.50
N ALA A 196 -21.49 10.91 -24.41
CA ALA A 196 -21.20 10.06 -25.57
C ALA A 196 -20.87 8.59 -25.25
N ARG A 197 -21.15 8.06 -24.05
CA ARG A 197 -20.88 6.65 -23.72
C ARG A 197 -22.14 5.80 -23.75
N PRO A 198 -22.15 4.61 -24.43
CA PRO A 198 -23.27 3.67 -24.39
C PRO A 198 -23.44 3.10 -22.97
N GLU A 199 -24.68 2.90 -22.52
CA GLU A 199 -24.97 2.08 -21.35
C GLU A 199 -24.78 0.58 -21.69
N PRO A 200 -24.38 -0.27 -20.70
CA PRO A 200 -24.02 -1.67 -20.95
C PRO A 200 -25.19 -2.60 -21.32
N GLU A 201 -26.42 -2.11 -21.46
CA GLU A 201 -27.60 -2.98 -21.59
C GLU A 201 -27.85 -3.61 -22.97
N GLU A 202 -27.08 -3.27 -24.01
CA GLU A 202 -27.24 -3.95 -25.31
C GLU A 202 -25.90 -4.50 -25.84
N THR A 203 -25.77 -5.83 -25.70
CA THR A 203 -24.84 -6.70 -26.42
C THR A 203 -23.34 -6.57 -26.15
N ILE A 204 -22.89 -7.18 -25.08
CA ILE A 204 -21.55 -7.79 -25.07
C ILE A 204 -21.76 -9.29 -25.22
N SER A 205 -21.70 -9.81 -26.46
CA SER A 205 -21.45 -11.23 -26.69
C SER A 205 -20.05 -11.57 -26.16
N PRO A 206 -19.83 -12.76 -25.54
CA PRO A 206 -18.54 -13.18 -25.00
C PRO A 206 -17.39 -13.20 -26.02
N ASP A 207 -17.69 -13.05 -27.33
CA ASP A 207 -16.75 -13.11 -28.44
C ASP A 207 -16.45 -11.74 -29.11
N SER A 208 -16.89 -10.60 -28.56
CA SER A 208 -16.59 -9.30 -29.15
C SER A 208 -15.26 -8.75 -28.68
N ASP A 209 -14.26 -8.89 -29.48
CA ASP A 209 -12.97 -8.21 -29.67
C ASP A 209 -12.73 -6.92 -28.82
N LEU A 210 -12.46 -7.07 -27.54
CA LEU A 210 -11.79 -6.04 -26.73
C LEU A 210 -10.32 -5.85 -27.16
N THR A 211 -9.86 -6.63 -28.15
CA THR A 211 -8.46 -6.67 -28.63
C THR A 211 -8.26 -6.11 -30.03
N ARG A 212 -9.27 -5.42 -30.63
CA ARG A 212 -9.01 -4.75 -31.92
C ARG A 212 -8.00 -3.61 -31.75
N PRO A 213 -6.87 -3.59 -32.47
CA PRO A 213 -5.93 -2.48 -32.47
C PRO A 213 -6.64 -1.23 -33.02
N GLY A 214 -6.90 -0.24 -32.14
CA GLY A 214 -7.49 1.04 -32.52
C GLY A 214 -8.71 1.50 -31.69
N PHE A 215 -9.30 0.68 -30.81
CA PHE A 215 -10.48 1.04 -30.03
C PHE A 215 -10.20 1.06 -28.53
N VAL A 216 -9.19 1.83 -28.06
CA VAL A 216 -9.05 2.18 -26.63
C VAL A 216 -9.69 3.53 -26.42
N MET A 217 -10.97 3.55 -26.11
CA MET A 217 -11.76 4.76 -25.83
C MET A 217 -11.51 5.21 -24.38
N GLY A 218 -10.56 6.10 -24.18
CA GLY A 218 -10.26 6.76 -22.90
C GLY A 218 -8.96 6.30 -22.23
N THR A 219 -8.46 7.09 -21.29
CA THR A 219 -7.26 6.76 -20.50
C THR A 219 -7.68 5.87 -19.32
N PRO A 220 -7.34 4.58 -19.27
CA PRO A 220 -7.90 3.61 -18.32
C PRO A 220 -7.50 3.87 -16.85
N ARG A 221 -6.54 4.78 -16.62
CA ARG A 221 -5.96 5.06 -15.28
C ARG A 221 -6.91 5.69 -14.26
N TYR A 222 -8.04 6.26 -14.73
CA TYR A 222 -9.04 6.92 -13.86
C TYR A 222 -10.38 6.19 -13.87
N MET A 223 -10.52 5.13 -14.67
CA MET A 223 -11.74 4.32 -14.70
C MET A 223 -11.91 3.56 -13.40
N ALA A 224 -13.12 3.57 -12.87
CA ALA A 224 -13.46 2.75 -11.72
C ALA A 224 -13.52 1.25 -12.10
N PRO A 225 -13.24 0.32 -11.17
CA PRO A 225 -13.29 -1.12 -11.41
C PRO A 225 -14.57 -1.59 -12.11
N GLU A 226 -15.74 -1.11 -11.66
CA GLU A 226 -17.04 -1.44 -12.24
C GLU A 226 -17.21 -0.93 -13.68
N GLN A 227 -16.55 0.15 -14.05
CA GLN A 227 -16.52 0.59 -15.46
C GLN A 227 -15.69 -0.34 -16.34
N ILE A 228 -14.64 -0.95 -15.78
CA ILE A 228 -13.79 -1.90 -16.51
C ILE A 228 -14.51 -3.25 -16.66
N THR A 229 -15.23 -3.70 -15.63
CA THR A 229 -15.96 -4.98 -15.64
C THR A 229 -17.31 -4.90 -16.34
N GLY A 230 -17.78 -3.69 -16.70
CA GLY A 230 -19.09 -3.50 -17.34
C GLY A 230 -20.27 -3.59 -16.39
N GLU A 231 -20.03 -3.46 -15.08
CA GLU A 231 -21.08 -3.40 -14.08
C GLU A 231 -21.76 -2.01 -14.04
N PRO A 232 -22.96 -1.89 -13.47
CA PRO A 232 -23.66 -0.61 -13.34
C PRO A 232 -22.84 0.41 -12.57
N VAL A 233 -22.65 1.61 -13.15
CA VAL A 233 -21.84 2.69 -12.58
C VAL A 233 -22.74 3.73 -11.95
N ASP A 234 -22.57 3.96 -10.66
CA ASP A 234 -23.24 5.04 -9.92
C ASP A 234 -22.28 6.23 -9.64
N ALA A 235 -22.72 7.21 -8.83
CA ALA A 235 -21.96 8.37 -8.42
C ALA A 235 -20.60 8.05 -7.78
N ARG A 236 -20.43 6.86 -7.21
CA ARG A 236 -19.19 6.43 -6.56
C ARG A 236 -18.07 6.11 -7.55
N GLY A 237 -18.43 5.89 -8.84
CA GLY A 237 -17.43 5.81 -9.92
C GLY A 237 -16.69 7.14 -10.11
N ASP A 238 -17.38 8.27 -10.02
CA ASP A 238 -16.77 9.60 -10.10
C ASP A 238 -15.91 9.90 -8.86
N LEU A 239 -16.27 9.37 -7.68
CA LEU A 239 -15.45 9.50 -6.46
C LEU A 239 -14.15 8.71 -6.56
N PHE A 240 -14.17 7.53 -7.21
CA PHE A 240 -12.97 6.78 -7.52
C PHE A 240 -12.04 7.60 -8.44
N ALA A 241 -12.57 8.14 -9.53
CA ALA A 241 -11.81 8.98 -10.44
C ALA A 241 -11.25 10.23 -9.75
N THR A 242 -12.04 10.87 -8.85
CA THR A 242 -11.57 11.99 -8.04
C THR A 242 -10.41 11.57 -7.13
N GLY A 243 -10.51 10.42 -6.47
CA GLY A 243 -9.41 9.86 -5.67
C GLY A 243 -8.14 9.66 -6.47
N ALA A 244 -8.23 9.11 -7.70
CA ALA A 244 -7.09 8.90 -8.59
C ALA A 244 -6.46 10.23 -9.04
N ILE A 245 -7.26 11.25 -9.32
CA ILE A 245 -6.79 12.59 -9.70
C ILE A 245 -6.09 13.27 -8.52
N VAL A 246 -6.69 13.23 -7.32
CA VAL A 246 -6.10 13.83 -6.12
C VAL A 246 -4.79 13.13 -5.74
N PHE A 247 -4.73 11.80 -5.88
CA PHE A 247 -3.50 11.06 -5.72
C PHE A 247 -2.42 11.57 -6.68
N GLU A 248 -2.73 11.69 -7.98
CA GLU A 248 -1.77 12.13 -8.98
C GLU A 248 -1.29 13.57 -8.75
N MET A 249 -2.19 14.47 -8.33
CA MET A 249 -1.81 15.84 -7.96
C MET A 249 -0.77 15.86 -6.85
N LEU A 250 -0.92 15.02 -5.81
CA LEU A 250 0.00 14.97 -4.69
C LEU A 250 1.27 14.18 -4.98
N ALA A 251 1.15 13.06 -5.71
CA ALA A 251 2.27 12.15 -5.99
C ALA A 251 3.12 12.59 -7.20
N GLY A 252 2.57 13.43 -8.10
CA GLY A 252 3.17 13.76 -9.40
C GLY A 252 3.21 12.57 -10.37
N ARG A 253 2.50 11.47 -10.06
CA ARG A 253 2.40 10.25 -10.88
C ARG A 253 1.02 9.61 -10.70
N PRO A 254 0.50 8.87 -11.68
CA PRO A 254 -0.79 8.20 -11.55
C PRO A 254 -0.84 7.19 -10.41
N ALA A 255 -2.04 6.97 -9.84
CA ALA A 255 -2.29 6.00 -8.78
C ALA A 255 -2.05 4.55 -9.25
N PHE A 256 -2.38 4.26 -10.51
CA PHE A 256 -2.23 2.95 -11.14
C PHE A 256 -1.37 3.07 -12.38
N THR A 257 -0.30 2.27 -12.45
CA THR A 257 0.71 2.34 -13.51
C THR A 257 0.93 0.95 -14.12
N GLY A 258 1.42 0.92 -15.35
CA GLY A 258 1.77 -0.31 -16.07
C GLY A 258 2.42 0.05 -17.41
N LYS A 259 3.19 -0.88 -17.98
CA LYS A 259 3.84 -0.72 -19.30
C LYS A 259 2.85 -0.92 -20.44
N THR A 260 1.78 -1.66 -20.20
CA THR A 260 0.72 -1.95 -21.16
C THR A 260 -0.64 -1.52 -20.60
N VAL A 261 -1.62 -1.35 -21.47
CA VAL A 261 -3.01 -1.07 -21.07
C VAL A 261 -3.55 -2.17 -20.17
N GLY A 262 -3.25 -3.44 -20.49
CA GLY A 262 -3.66 -4.59 -19.68
C GLY A 262 -3.11 -4.55 -18.26
N GLU A 263 -1.83 -4.17 -18.08
CA GLU A 263 -1.22 -4.00 -16.75
C GLU A 263 -1.89 -2.86 -15.96
N VAL A 264 -2.21 -1.73 -16.61
CA VAL A 264 -2.93 -0.63 -15.95
C VAL A 264 -4.32 -1.06 -15.51
N LEU A 265 -5.05 -1.80 -16.37
CA LEU A 265 -6.37 -2.33 -16.03
C LEU A 265 -6.27 -3.32 -14.87
N HIS A 266 -5.29 -4.22 -14.89
CA HIS A 266 -5.04 -5.17 -13.79
C HIS A 266 -4.72 -4.42 -12.48
N ALA A 267 -3.82 -3.44 -12.52
CA ALA A 267 -3.50 -2.62 -11.34
C ALA A 267 -4.75 -1.91 -10.80
N THR A 268 -5.59 -1.35 -11.68
CA THR A 268 -6.85 -0.71 -11.26
C THR A 268 -7.83 -1.69 -10.61
N LEU A 269 -7.91 -2.92 -11.11
CA LEU A 269 -8.83 -3.94 -10.58
C LEU A 269 -8.32 -4.56 -9.27
N SER A 270 -7.00 -4.78 -9.13
CA SER A 270 -6.44 -5.67 -8.11
C SER A 270 -5.48 -5.01 -7.14
N GLU A 271 -4.77 -3.93 -7.55
CA GLU A 271 -3.71 -3.35 -6.74
C GLU A 271 -4.19 -2.15 -5.92
N GLN A 272 -3.57 -1.93 -4.77
CA GLN A 272 -3.75 -0.71 -4.00
C GLN A 272 -2.78 0.37 -4.50
N PRO A 273 -3.18 1.66 -4.50
CA PRO A 273 -2.26 2.73 -4.84
C PRO A 273 -1.12 2.79 -3.81
N PRO A 274 0.09 3.18 -4.23
CA PRO A 274 1.20 3.42 -3.31
C PRO A 274 0.80 4.43 -2.22
N ALA A 275 1.46 4.36 -1.05
CA ALA A 275 1.23 5.37 -0.01
C ALA A 275 1.64 6.75 -0.50
N LEU A 276 0.79 7.75 -0.27
CA LEU A 276 1.24 9.13 -0.38
C LEU A 276 2.14 9.45 0.80
N SER A 277 3.38 9.81 0.51
CA SER A 277 4.32 10.32 1.50
C SER A 277 4.16 11.83 1.62
N GLY A 278 4.06 12.33 2.87
CA GLY A 278 3.82 13.76 3.08
C GLY A 278 3.57 14.07 4.56
N SER A 279 3.34 15.34 4.89
CA SER A 279 2.96 15.81 6.23
C SER A 279 1.79 15.01 6.83
N PRO A 280 1.49 15.16 8.14
CA PRO A 280 0.27 14.61 8.74
C PRO A 280 -0.99 14.94 7.93
N SER A 281 -1.04 16.11 7.30
CA SER A 281 -2.12 16.49 6.37
C SER A 281 -2.14 15.61 5.12
N VAL A 282 -0.99 15.27 4.51
CA VAL A 282 -0.92 14.33 3.37
C VAL A 282 -1.37 12.94 3.80
N ALA A 283 -0.93 12.46 4.96
CA ALA A 283 -1.37 11.16 5.48
C ALA A 283 -2.87 11.13 5.79
N ALA A 284 -3.44 12.26 6.24
CA ALA A 284 -4.87 12.39 6.45
C ALA A 284 -5.65 12.39 5.12
N VAL A 285 -5.15 13.10 4.11
CA VAL A 285 -5.70 13.11 2.75
C VAL A 285 -5.57 11.72 2.12
N ASP A 286 -4.43 11.03 2.27
CA ASP A 286 -4.20 9.66 1.78
C ASP A 286 -5.26 8.67 2.29
N ARG A 287 -5.68 8.78 3.56
CA ARG A 287 -6.75 7.94 4.10
C ARG A 287 -8.10 8.14 3.39
N VAL A 288 -8.44 9.39 3.06
CA VAL A 288 -9.67 9.70 2.31
C VAL A 288 -9.57 9.19 0.88
N ILE A 289 -8.43 9.41 0.22
CA ILE A 289 -8.15 8.93 -1.15
C ILE A 289 -8.22 7.41 -1.21
N ARG A 290 -7.58 6.69 -0.30
CA ARG A 290 -7.63 5.21 -0.27
C ARG A 290 -9.05 4.68 -0.18
N ARG A 291 -9.89 5.34 0.61
CA ARG A 291 -11.29 4.93 0.69
C ARG A 291 -12.03 5.22 -0.61
N ALA A 292 -11.75 6.35 -1.27
CA ALA A 292 -12.31 6.64 -2.60
C ALA A 292 -11.83 5.63 -3.66
N LEU A 293 -10.58 5.14 -3.57
CA LEU A 293 -9.97 4.16 -4.46
C LEU A 293 -10.24 2.70 -4.08
N ALA A 294 -11.17 2.45 -3.15
CA ALA A 294 -11.62 1.10 -2.82
C ALA A 294 -12.18 0.41 -4.07
N LYS A 295 -11.87 -0.89 -4.25
CA LYS A 295 -12.26 -1.63 -5.45
C LYS A 295 -13.77 -1.84 -5.55
N ARG A 296 -14.41 -2.11 -4.42
CA ARG A 296 -15.87 -2.25 -4.35
C ARG A 296 -16.52 -0.88 -4.14
N PRO A 297 -17.54 -0.50 -4.92
CA PRO A 297 -18.23 0.79 -4.76
C PRO A 297 -18.81 0.98 -3.35
N ALA A 298 -19.27 -0.11 -2.70
CA ALA A 298 -19.82 -0.05 -1.35
C ALA A 298 -18.84 0.42 -0.27
N ASP A 299 -17.55 0.25 -0.48
CA ASP A 299 -16.49 0.60 0.47
C ASP A 299 -16.01 2.06 0.31
N ARG A 300 -16.49 2.77 -0.72
CA ARG A 300 -16.18 4.17 -1.01
C ARG A 300 -17.04 5.14 -0.18
N PRO A 301 -16.69 6.45 -0.12
CA PRO A 301 -17.59 7.46 0.41
C PRO A 301 -18.97 7.39 -0.25
N VAL A 302 -20.04 7.57 0.52
CA VAL A 302 -21.41 7.42 0.02
C VAL A 302 -21.83 8.55 -0.93
N SER A 303 -21.20 9.72 -0.85
CA SER A 303 -21.46 10.88 -1.72
C SER A 303 -20.24 11.80 -1.82
N ALA A 304 -20.27 12.71 -2.80
CA ALA A 304 -19.29 13.77 -2.96
C ALA A 304 -19.22 14.70 -1.73
N ASP A 305 -20.37 15.00 -1.12
CA ASP A 305 -20.43 15.85 0.08
C ASP A 305 -19.71 15.21 1.27
N VAL A 306 -19.92 13.89 1.50
CA VAL A 306 -19.23 13.15 2.57
C VAL A 306 -17.73 13.16 2.36
N MET A 307 -17.25 12.95 1.13
CA MET A 307 -15.82 13.02 0.81
C MET A 307 -15.27 14.44 1.00
N ALA A 308 -16.05 15.47 0.62
CA ALA A 308 -15.66 16.87 0.81
C ALA A 308 -15.59 17.25 2.28
N ASP A 309 -16.54 16.81 3.12
CA ASP A 309 -16.54 17.11 4.55
C ASP A 309 -15.35 16.45 5.27
N GLU A 310 -14.97 15.23 4.88
CA GLU A 310 -13.77 14.57 5.39
C GLU A 310 -12.48 15.34 5.04
N LEU A 311 -12.39 15.83 3.80
CA LEU A 311 -11.26 16.67 3.37
C LEU A 311 -11.26 18.03 4.08
N ARG A 312 -12.41 18.69 4.27
CA ARG A 312 -12.52 19.96 5.03
C ARG A 312 -12.12 19.77 6.49
N GLY A 313 -12.48 18.63 7.10
CA GLY A 313 -12.07 18.30 8.48
C GLY A 313 -10.55 18.30 8.65
N ILE A 314 -9.80 17.94 7.61
CA ILE A 314 -8.34 17.96 7.60
C ILE A 314 -7.83 19.41 7.59
N SER A 315 -8.43 20.28 6.77
CA SER A 315 -8.03 21.70 6.65
C SER A 315 -8.29 22.51 7.94
N ASN A 316 -9.32 22.16 8.71
CA ASN A 316 -9.69 22.87 9.93
C ASN A 316 -8.81 22.53 11.14
N THR A 317 -8.14 21.37 11.13
CA THR A 317 -7.15 21.00 12.17
C THR A 317 -5.83 21.76 12.02
N ASP A 318 -5.55 22.33 10.86
CA ASP A 318 -4.32 23.10 10.60
C ASP A 318 -4.43 24.59 10.99
N SER A 319 -5.62 25.09 11.34
CA SER A 319 -5.84 26.54 11.60
C SER A 319 -5.49 27.00 13.02
N ASP A 320 -5.21 26.09 13.96
CA ASP A 320 -4.92 26.42 15.36
C ASP A 320 -3.47 26.11 15.82
N GLY A 321 -2.60 25.80 14.90
CA GLY A 321 -1.20 25.49 15.16
C GLY A 321 -0.25 25.92 14.06
N SER A 322 0.13 27.20 14.06
CA SER A 322 1.42 27.76 13.59
C SER A 322 2.08 27.16 12.36
N ARG A 323 2.17 27.94 11.28
CA ARG A 323 3.33 28.04 10.34
C ARG A 323 4.47 27.03 10.53
N ALA A 324 4.24 25.75 10.39
CA ALA A 324 5.28 24.78 10.07
C ALA A 324 5.04 24.33 8.63
N LEU A 325 5.95 24.72 7.75
CA LEU A 325 6.00 24.28 6.34
C LEU A 325 5.64 22.81 6.24
N ALA A 326 4.60 22.48 5.47
CA ALA A 326 4.23 21.12 5.10
C ALA A 326 5.39 20.48 4.34
N GLN A 327 6.27 19.81 5.05
CA GLN A 327 7.31 18.98 4.46
C GLN A 327 6.73 17.61 4.12
N ALA A 328 6.89 17.20 2.87
CA ALA A 328 6.53 15.85 2.43
C ALA A 328 7.26 14.80 3.28
N LEU A 329 6.55 13.75 3.75
CA LEU A 329 7.22 12.60 4.38
C LEU A 329 8.20 12.02 3.39
N THR A 330 9.48 12.09 3.71
CA THR A 330 10.53 11.53 2.88
C THR A 330 10.60 10.03 3.13
N ARG A 331 10.49 9.23 2.08
CA ARG A 331 10.71 7.79 2.14
C ARG A 331 12.20 7.52 2.02
N ILE A 332 12.75 6.90 3.05
CA ILE A 332 14.19 6.71 3.18
C ILE A 332 14.54 5.24 3.42
N VAL A 333 15.61 4.78 2.84
CA VAL A 333 16.24 3.50 3.15
C VAL A 333 17.68 3.73 3.58
N VAL A 334 18.11 2.98 4.60
CA VAL A 334 19.52 2.96 5.04
C VAL A 334 20.11 1.63 4.57
N LEU A 335 21.00 1.70 3.60
CA LEU A 335 21.69 0.52 3.07
C LEU A 335 22.80 0.05 4.01
N PRO A 336 23.12 -1.25 4.03
CA PRO A 336 24.30 -1.74 4.73
C PRO A 336 25.56 -0.96 4.34
N PHE A 337 26.36 -0.60 5.33
CA PHE A 337 27.58 0.15 5.10
C PHE A 337 28.67 -0.75 4.51
N ARG A 338 29.38 -0.28 3.52
CA ARG A 338 30.47 -1.04 2.92
C ARG A 338 31.73 -0.97 3.78
N VAL A 339 32.21 -2.11 4.23
CA VAL A 339 33.49 -2.22 4.93
C VAL A 339 34.62 -2.16 3.90
N LEU A 340 35.46 -1.11 3.96
CA LEU A 340 36.54 -0.89 2.97
C LEU A 340 37.70 -1.86 3.16
N ARG A 341 37.91 -2.36 4.37
CA ARG A 341 38.92 -3.35 4.72
C ARG A 341 38.25 -4.41 5.60
N PRO A 342 38.03 -5.65 5.11
CA PRO A 342 37.47 -6.72 5.91
C PRO A 342 38.19 -6.92 7.23
N ASP A 343 37.43 -6.95 8.33
CA ASP A 343 37.94 -7.13 9.69
C ASP A 343 36.84 -7.77 10.53
N PRO A 344 37.04 -9.01 11.01
CA PRO A 344 36.05 -9.74 11.81
C PRO A 344 35.52 -8.97 13.03
N GLU A 345 36.30 -7.99 13.54
CA GLU A 345 35.89 -7.15 14.66
C GLU A 345 34.92 -6.04 14.26
N THR A 346 34.78 -5.70 12.97
CA THR A 346 33.96 -4.59 12.48
C THR A 346 33.01 -4.95 11.36
N ASP A 347 33.14 -6.13 10.74
CA ASP A 347 32.30 -6.53 9.60
C ASP A 347 30.80 -6.59 9.97
N PHE A 348 30.47 -6.96 11.22
CA PHE A 348 29.10 -6.95 11.74
C PHE A 348 28.44 -5.55 11.70
N LEU A 349 29.25 -4.47 11.75
CA LEU A 349 28.75 -3.10 11.72
C LEU A 349 28.16 -2.73 10.36
N ALA A 350 28.51 -3.44 9.29
CA ALA A 350 27.95 -3.19 7.96
C ALA A 350 26.42 -3.19 7.99
N PHE A 351 25.82 -4.20 8.59
CA PHE A 351 24.37 -4.33 8.72
C PHE A 351 23.84 -3.66 10.00
N SER A 352 24.44 -3.97 11.15
CA SER A 352 23.87 -3.57 12.44
C SER A 352 23.85 -2.06 12.67
N LEU A 353 24.84 -1.31 12.15
CA LEU A 353 24.85 0.15 12.21
C LEU A 353 23.73 0.74 11.30
N ALA A 354 23.54 0.17 10.12
CA ALA A 354 22.47 0.61 9.21
C ALA A 354 21.07 0.33 9.84
N ASP A 355 20.86 -0.84 10.43
CA ASP A 355 19.62 -1.21 11.12
C ASP A 355 19.34 -0.28 12.33
N ALA A 356 20.37 0.06 13.09
CA ALA A 356 20.27 0.97 14.22
C ALA A 356 19.95 2.41 13.78
N ILE A 357 20.56 2.90 12.70
CA ILE A 357 20.24 4.22 12.12
C ILE A 357 18.81 4.23 11.60
N ALA A 358 18.40 3.20 10.88
CA ALA A 358 17.03 3.06 10.38
C ALA A 358 16.01 3.06 11.52
N THR A 359 16.28 2.33 12.60
CA THR A 359 15.44 2.29 13.80
C THR A 359 15.34 3.67 14.46
N SER A 360 16.46 4.40 14.60
CA SER A 360 16.46 5.76 15.15
C SER A 360 15.69 6.76 14.28
N LEU A 361 15.78 6.64 12.95
CA LEU A 361 15.04 7.48 12.01
C LEU A 361 13.54 7.18 12.03
N SER A 362 13.12 5.94 12.29
CA SER A 362 11.69 5.52 12.33
C SER A 362 10.91 6.22 13.43
N GLY A 363 11.57 6.67 14.51
CA GLY A 363 10.96 7.48 15.58
C GLY A 363 10.58 8.90 15.15
N SER A 364 11.01 9.36 13.98
CA SER A 364 10.67 10.67 13.42
C SER A 364 9.35 10.59 12.66
N GLY A 365 8.30 11.23 13.16
CA GLY A 365 6.96 11.23 12.53
C GLY A 365 6.90 11.82 11.11
N SER A 366 8.03 12.37 10.61
CA SER A 366 8.16 12.99 9.28
C SER A 366 8.80 12.06 8.25
N LEU A 367 9.22 10.85 8.63
CA LEU A 367 9.91 9.90 7.76
C LEU A 367 9.13 8.59 7.64
N ILE A 368 9.14 8.01 6.45
CA ILE A 368 8.83 6.59 6.24
C ILE A 368 10.16 5.88 6.01
N VAL A 369 10.61 5.14 7.00
CA VAL A 369 11.88 4.42 6.96
C VAL A 369 11.62 2.98 6.51
N ARG A 370 12.26 2.56 5.43
CA ARG A 370 12.17 1.19 4.94
C ARG A 370 12.95 0.25 5.86
N SER A 371 12.42 -0.96 6.03
CA SER A 371 13.04 -1.97 6.89
C SER A 371 14.43 -2.39 6.41
N SER A 372 15.23 -2.91 7.33
CA SER A 372 16.52 -3.53 7.02
C SER A 372 16.39 -4.73 6.08
N ALA A 373 15.22 -5.40 6.09
CA ALA A 373 14.89 -6.44 5.13
C ALA A 373 14.82 -5.91 3.69
N THR A 374 14.23 -4.74 3.50
CA THR A 374 14.23 -4.04 2.21
C THR A 374 15.65 -3.68 1.79
N ALA A 375 16.45 -3.13 2.70
CA ALA A 375 17.83 -2.75 2.44
C ALA A 375 18.71 -3.93 2.02
N ALA A 376 18.51 -5.11 2.63
CA ALA A 376 19.27 -6.33 2.34
C ALA A 376 19.04 -6.90 0.93
N ARG A 377 17.96 -6.52 0.24
CA ARG A 377 17.68 -6.95 -1.15
C ARG A 377 18.54 -6.25 -2.19
N PHE A 378 19.21 -5.18 -1.82
CA PHE A 378 20.07 -4.39 -2.70
C PHE A 378 21.54 -4.47 -2.27
N PRO A 379 22.16 -5.67 -2.33
CA PRO A 379 23.57 -5.83 -1.98
C PRO A 379 24.43 -5.30 -3.12
N GLY A 380 25.61 -4.80 -2.81
CA GLY A 380 26.62 -4.43 -3.79
C GLY A 380 27.30 -3.10 -3.54
N GLU A 381 28.42 -2.89 -4.26
CA GLU A 381 29.25 -1.69 -4.11
C GLU A 381 28.61 -0.41 -4.68
N ALA A 382 27.74 -0.55 -5.67
CA ALA A 382 27.01 0.53 -6.32
C ALA A 382 25.56 0.08 -6.54
N PRO A 383 24.63 0.39 -5.62
CA PRO A 383 23.24 0.00 -5.75
C PRO A 383 22.59 0.73 -6.94
N ASP A 384 21.73 0.02 -7.67
CA ASP A 384 20.91 0.66 -8.71
C ASP A 384 19.85 1.55 -8.07
N LEU A 385 20.11 2.86 -8.03
CA LEU A 385 19.21 3.85 -7.43
C LEU A 385 17.86 3.96 -8.15
N LYS A 386 17.79 3.59 -9.44
CA LYS A 386 16.53 3.55 -10.18
C LYS A 386 15.69 2.34 -9.76
N ALA A 387 16.32 1.18 -9.62
CA ALA A 387 15.67 -0.02 -9.09
C ALA A 387 15.22 0.22 -7.64
N LEU A 388 16.06 0.82 -6.79
CA LEU A 388 15.69 1.20 -5.43
C LEU A 388 14.49 2.15 -5.37
N ALA A 389 14.45 3.17 -6.23
CA ALA A 389 13.32 4.11 -6.27
C ALA A 389 12.01 3.42 -6.63
N VAL A 390 12.04 2.41 -7.52
CA VAL A 390 10.85 1.69 -7.99
C VAL A 390 10.49 0.55 -7.06
N ASP A 391 11.44 -0.35 -6.77
CA ASP A 391 11.17 -1.62 -6.09
C ASP A 391 11.04 -1.47 -4.57
N ALA A 392 11.76 -0.50 -3.99
CA ALA A 392 11.67 -0.15 -2.58
C ALA A 392 10.79 1.09 -2.32
N ASP A 393 10.34 1.76 -3.36
CA ASP A 393 9.52 2.99 -3.29
C ASP A 393 10.14 4.02 -2.33
N VAL A 394 11.36 4.48 -2.65
CA VAL A 394 12.14 5.43 -1.82
C VAL A 394 12.50 6.70 -2.57
N ASP A 395 12.53 7.81 -1.83
CA ASP A 395 12.93 9.13 -2.33
C ASP A 395 14.39 9.43 -2.00
N ARG A 396 14.90 8.84 -0.90
CA ARG A 396 16.25 9.10 -0.37
C ARG A 396 16.91 7.79 0.05
N VAL A 397 18.21 7.72 -0.15
CA VAL A 397 19.04 6.56 0.20
C VAL A 397 20.19 7.05 1.08
N VAL A 398 20.32 6.47 2.26
CA VAL A 398 21.53 6.60 3.08
C VAL A 398 22.45 5.44 2.74
N MET A 399 23.65 5.75 2.30
CA MET A 399 24.69 4.77 1.99
C MET A 399 26.01 5.24 2.57
N GLY A 400 26.93 4.31 2.82
CA GLY A 400 28.19 4.71 3.43
C GLY A 400 29.27 3.65 3.41
N THR A 401 30.42 4.04 3.96
CA THR A 401 31.60 3.18 4.08
C THR A 401 32.14 3.22 5.49
N LEU A 402 32.72 2.10 5.92
CA LEU A 402 33.41 1.93 7.18
C LEU A 402 34.87 1.60 6.95
N LEU A 403 35.76 2.25 7.70
CA LEU A 403 37.20 1.99 7.71
C LEU A 403 37.74 2.01 9.12
N ARG A 404 38.30 0.90 9.56
CA ARG A 404 39.01 0.84 10.85
C ARG A 404 40.49 1.21 10.67
N SER A 405 40.99 1.97 11.60
CA SER A 405 42.42 2.28 11.75
C SER A 405 42.84 2.23 13.23
N GLY A 406 43.40 1.11 13.67
CA GLY A 406 43.68 0.87 15.07
C GLY A 406 42.41 0.79 15.90
N ASP A 407 42.29 1.64 16.93
CA ASP A 407 41.10 1.76 17.77
C ASP A 407 40.05 2.75 17.24
N GLN A 408 40.33 3.40 16.11
CA GLN A 408 39.41 4.37 15.50
C GLN A 408 38.63 3.76 14.36
N LEU A 409 37.33 4.03 14.34
CA LEU A 409 36.42 3.71 13.26
C LEU A 409 36.04 5.02 12.54
N ARG A 410 36.25 5.06 11.25
CA ARG A 410 35.82 6.15 10.37
C ARG A 410 34.63 5.68 9.55
N ALA A 411 33.51 6.35 9.72
CA ALA A 411 32.31 6.15 8.92
C ALA A 411 32.10 7.35 7.98
N SER A 412 31.94 7.11 6.70
CA SER A 412 31.47 8.11 5.74
C SER A 412 30.05 7.77 5.33
N ALA A 413 29.10 8.65 5.61
CA ALA A 413 27.71 8.50 5.26
C ALA A 413 27.31 9.54 4.21
N GLN A 414 26.54 9.13 3.23
CA GLN A 414 26.02 9.93 2.13
C GLN A 414 24.51 9.82 2.09
N LEU A 415 23.82 10.95 1.95
CA LEU A 415 22.41 11.01 1.63
C LEU A 415 22.27 11.36 0.16
N VAL A 416 21.64 10.46 -0.60
CA VAL A 416 21.51 10.55 -2.04
C VAL A 416 20.02 10.56 -2.40
N GLU A 417 19.64 11.35 -3.38
CA GLU A 417 18.31 11.37 -3.94
C GLU A 417 18.13 10.21 -4.92
N ALA A 418 17.02 9.47 -4.81
CA ALA A 418 16.61 8.45 -5.76
C ALA A 418 15.40 8.95 -6.58
N PRO A 419 15.32 8.69 -7.90
CA PRO A 419 16.27 7.90 -8.72
C PRO A 419 17.44 8.71 -9.33
N SER A 420 17.51 10.02 -9.10
CA SER A 420 18.43 10.93 -9.81
C SER A 420 19.92 10.66 -9.52
N GLY A 421 20.23 10.09 -8.36
CA GLY A 421 21.60 9.91 -7.90
C GLY A 421 22.27 11.20 -7.39
N THR A 422 21.50 12.28 -7.23
CA THR A 422 22.02 13.55 -6.74
C THR A 422 22.48 13.41 -5.29
N LEU A 423 23.74 13.70 -5.03
CA LEU A 423 24.28 13.74 -3.67
C LEU A 423 23.75 14.99 -2.94
N LEU A 424 22.96 14.78 -1.90
CA LEU A 424 22.39 15.87 -1.09
C LEU A 424 23.38 16.32 -0.01
N THR A 425 24.01 15.35 0.66
CA THR A 425 25.04 15.61 1.67
C THR A 425 25.97 14.42 1.82
N SER A 426 27.20 14.71 2.26
CA SER A 426 28.21 13.70 2.60
C SER A 426 28.91 14.12 3.88
N HIS A 427 28.93 13.23 4.83
CA HIS A 427 29.59 13.47 6.13
C HIS A 427 30.51 12.32 6.49
N THR A 428 31.62 12.68 7.09
CA THR A 428 32.56 11.72 7.67
C THR A 428 32.60 11.93 9.18
N VAL A 429 32.40 10.87 9.93
CA VAL A 429 32.44 10.83 11.39
C VAL A 429 33.54 9.87 11.80
N GLN A 430 34.25 10.20 12.87
CA GLN A 430 35.24 9.33 13.48
C GLN A 430 34.91 9.15 14.95
N ALA A 431 34.94 7.91 15.41
CA ALA A 431 34.75 7.54 16.80
C ALA A 431 35.68 6.38 17.19
N SER A 432 35.94 6.22 18.47
CA SER A 432 36.60 5.00 18.94
C SER A 432 35.63 3.80 18.82
N LEU A 433 36.17 2.60 18.64
CA LEU A 433 35.36 1.37 18.69
C LEU A 433 34.58 1.24 19.98
N GLY A 434 35.03 1.87 21.05
CA GLY A 434 34.28 1.92 22.33
C GLY A 434 33.13 2.93 22.35
N ASP A 435 32.85 3.69 21.27
CA ASP A 435 31.82 4.74 21.26
C ASP A 435 30.95 4.70 19.96
N LEU A 436 30.49 3.50 19.64
CA LEU A 436 29.68 3.26 18.43
C LEU A 436 28.31 3.97 18.46
N PHE A 437 27.74 4.17 19.65
CA PHE A 437 26.49 4.90 19.80
C PHE A 437 26.63 6.36 19.37
N ARG A 438 27.69 7.03 19.78
CA ARG A 438 28.00 8.39 19.32
C ARG A 438 28.18 8.47 17.82
N LEU A 439 28.79 7.46 17.22
CA LEU A 439 28.94 7.36 15.76
C LEU A 439 27.56 7.29 15.08
N GLN A 440 26.68 6.42 15.57
CA GLN A 440 25.30 6.29 15.08
C GLN A 440 24.51 7.59 15.24
N ASP A 441 24.55 8.18 16.43
CA ASP A 441 23.79 9.38 16.78
C ASP A 441 24.22 10.59 15.94
N ASP A 442 25.54 10.76 15.73
CA ASP A 442 26.08 11.79 14.87
C ASP A 442 25.67 11.60 13.40
N ILE A 443 25.66 10.38 12.87
CA ILE A 443 25.19 10.09 11.50
C ILE A 443 23.68 10.38 11.40
N THR A 444 22.88 9.86 12.32
CA THR A 444 21.41 10.04 12.34
C THR A 444 21.06 11.54 12.38
N ARG A 445 21.68 12.30 13.27
CA ARG A 445 21.44 13.74 13.41
C ARG A 445 21.77 14.47 12.10
N ARG A 446 22.90 14.18 11.48
CA ARG A 446 23.30 14.80 10.20
C ARG A 446 22.36 14.44 9.05
N VAL A 447 21.82 13.24 9.02
CA VAL A 447 20.78 12.84 8.04
C VAL A 447 19.50 13.65 8.28
N VAL A 448 19.04 13.79 9.52
CA VAL A 448 17.85 14.58 9.88
C VAL A 448 18.04 16.06 9.54
N ASP A 449 19.21 16.63 9.89
CA ASP A 449 19.56 18.03 9.56
C ASP A 449 19.55 18.27 8.06
N ALA A 450 20.13 17.34 7.28
CA ALA A 450 20.17 17.43 5.82
C ALA A 450 18.78 17.35 5.15
N LEU A 451 17.83 16.67 5.80
CA LEU A 451 16.46 16.61 5.34
C LEU A 451 15.64 17.87 5.71
N SER A 452 16.25 18.83 6.44
CA SER A 452 15.61 20.05 6.95
C SER A 452 14.31 19.77 7.72
N LEU A 453 14.25 18.63 8.41
CA LEU A 453 13.08 18.24 9.18
C LEU A 453 13.03 19.03 10.47
N PRO A 454 11.91 19.63 10.84
CA PRO A 454 11.76 20.23 12.15
C PRO A 454 11.85 19.11 13.21
N LEU A 455 12.78 19.23 14.14
CA LEU A 455 12.82 18.44 15.35
C LEU A 455 11.61 18.86 16.23
N THR A 456 10.40 18.50 15.84
CA THR A 456 9.19 18.74 16.63
C THR A 456 9.06 17.64 17.68
N GLY A 457 9.46 17.98 18.87
CA GLY A 457 9.42 17.12 20.03
C GLY A 457 10.85 16.67 20.41
N ALA A 458 11.13 16.76 21.69
CA ALA A 458 12.32 16.15 22.25
C ALA A 458 12.42 14.74 21.68
N THR A 459 13.47 14.47 20.94
CA THR A 459 13.76 13.12 20.45
C THR A 459 13.66 12.19 21.67
N PRO A 460 12.83 11.11 21.60
CA PRO A 460 12.85 10.06 22.63
C PRO A 460 14.21 9.33 22.68
N ALA A 461 15.20 9.84 21.97
CA ALA A 461 16.56 9.32 21.89
C ALA A 461 17.23 9.14 23.25
N SER A 462 16.70 9.79 24.31
CA SER A 462 17.31 9.63 25.64
C SER A 462 16.83 8.38 26.40
N ALA A 463 15.61 7.85 26.12
CA ALA A 463 15.09 6.68 26.83
C ALA A 463 15.62 5.35 26.27
N ASP A 464 16.00 5.31 24.99
CA ASP A 464 16.52 4.11 24.31
C ASP A 464 18.04 4.20 24.06
N ALA A 465 18.69 5.24 24.56
CA ALA A 465 20.13 5.39 24.44
C ALA A 465 20.85 4.51 25.44
N PRO A 466 21.81 3.67 25.03
CA PRO A 466 22.61 2.89 25.96
C PRO A 466 23.51 3.81 26.79
N HIS A 467 23.58 3.55 28.08
CA HIS A 467 24.49 4.30 28.98
C HIS A 467 25.92 3.74 28.96
N ASN A 468 26.13 2.58 28.36
CA ASN A 468 27.41 1.89 28.27
C ASN A 468 27.75 1.54 26.82
N ALA A 469 28.90 2.09 26.36
CA ALA A 469 29.34 1.89 24.96
C ALA A 469 29.63 0.41 24.64
N ARG A 470 30.18 -0.36 25.58
CA ARG A 470 30.42 -1.80 25.39
C ARG A 470 29.11 -2.60 25.34
N ALA A 471 28.12 -2.22 26.14
CA ALA A 471 26.79 -2.79 26.07
C ALA A 471 26.19 -2.61 24.67
N TYR A 472 26.36 -1.43 24.08
CA TYR A 472 25.86 -1.14 22.73
C TYR A 472 26.58 -1.95 21.64
N GLU A 473 27.88 -2.08 21.73
CA GLU A 473 28.64 -2.94 20.80
C GLU A 473 28.15 -4.38 20.82
N LEU A 474 27.94 -4.95 22.03
CA LEU A 474 27.43 -6.31 22.21
C LEU A 474 26.02 -6.44 21.60
N TYR A 475 25.16 -5.43 21.79
CA TYR A 475 23.84 -5.39 21.18
C TYR A 475 23.88 -5.40 19.65
N LEU A 476 24.77 -4.62 19.05
CA LEU A 476 24.92 -4.58 17.58
C LEU A 476 25.44 -5.91 17.02
N ARG A 477 26.41 -6.54 17.69
CA ARG A 477 26.90 -7.90 17.33
C ARG A 477 25.79 -8.95 17.44
N ALA A 478 24.96 -8.84 18.49
CA ALA A 478 23.82 -9.72 18.67
C ALA A 478 22.76 -9.55 17.57
N ASN A 479 22.49 -8.30 17.13
CA ASN A 479 21.55 -8.03 16.03
C ASN A 479 21.97 -8.71 14.72
N ASP A 480 23.27 -8.71 14.41
CA ASP A 480 23.80 -9.38 13.22
C ASP A 480 23.60 -10.90 13.30
N LEU A 481 23.95 -11.52 14.42
CA LEU A 481 23.76 -12.96 14.62
C LEU A 481 22.29 -13.37 14.66
N ALA A 482 21.38 -12.52 15.15
CA ALA A 482 19.96 -12.80 15.29
C ALA A 482 19.18 -12.83 13.96
N GLN A 483 19.85 -12.64 12.83
CA GLN A 483 19.25 -12.76 11.50
C GLN A 483 18.99 -14.21 11.10
N THR A 484 19.73 -15.17 11.66
CA THR A 484 19.62 -16.59 11.36
C THR A 484 19.19 -17.41 12.57
N TYR A 485 18.51 -18.53 12.36
CA TYR A 485 18.14 -19.42 13.47
C TYR A 485 19.36 -19.98 14.20
N ASP A 486 20.42 -20.31 13.49
CA ASP A 486 21.66 -20.85 14.06
C ASP A 486 22.39 -19.82 14.94
N GLY A 487 22.28 -18.54 14.60
CA GLY A 487 22.85 -17.44 15.37
C GLY A 487 22.09 -17.05 16.64
N MET A 488 20.83 -17.50 16.80
CA MET A 488 19.94 -17.04 17.88
C MET A 488 20.49 -17.30 19.28
N ALA A 489 21.13 -18.47 19.51
CA ALA A 489 21.69 -18.80 20.83
C ALA A 489 22.86 -17.86 21.19
N SER A 490 23.77 -17.62 20.26
CA SER A 490 24.87 -16.68 20.45
C SER A 490 24.38 -15.24 20.61
N ALA A 491 23.37 -14.86 19.82
CA ALA A 491 22.74 -13.54 19.96
C ALA A 491 22.11 -13.32 21.35
N ARG A 492 21.37 -14.33 21.86
CA ARG A 492 20.82 -14.30 23.23
C ARG A 492 21.91 -14.03 24.27
N ASP A 493 23.04 -14.73 24.17
CA ASP A 493 24.11 -14.61 25.15
C ASP A 493 24.80 -13.24 25.08
N LEU A 494 24.92 -12.65 23.89
CA LEU A 494 25.41 -11.28 23.73
C LEU A 494 24.42 -10.24 24.24
N TYR A 495 23.11 -10.40 24.01
CA TYR A 495 22.10 -9.50 24.59
C TYR A 495 22.15 -9.55 26.11
N ARG A 496 22.32 -10.72 26.73
CA ARG A 496 22.49 -10.84 28.19
C ARG A 496 23.73 -10.10 28.68
N GLN A 497 24.87 -10.30 28.03
CA GLN A 497 26.11 -9.57 28.36
C GLN A 497 25.93 -8.05 28.19
N SER A 498 25.20 -7.60 27.18
CA SER A 498 24.85 -6.19 26.99
C SER A 498 24.04 -5.67 28.17
N LEU A 499 23.02 -6.43 28.63
CA LEU A 499 22.14 -6.06 29.73
C LEU A 499 22.81 -6.18 31.11
N ASP A 500 23.82 -7.05 31.26
CA ASP A 500 24.66 -7.09 32.46
C ASP A 500 25.47 -5.80 32.62
N LEU A 501 25.84 -5.14 31.52
CA LEU A 501 26.55 -3.85 31.52
C LEU A 501 25.59 -2.65 31.58
N ASP A 502 24.40 -2.76 31.01
CA ASP A 502 23.37 -1.71 30.97
C ASP A 502 21.95 -2.30 31.01
N SER A 503 21.45 -2.52 32.23
CA SER A 503 20.12 -3.10 32.45
C SER A 503 18.96 -2.16 32.12
N SER A 504 19.24 -0.90 31.78
CA SER A 504 18.24 0.10 31.39
C SER A 504 17.98 0.14 29.88
N PHE A 505 18.72 -0.65 29.07
CA PHE A 505 18.65 -0.61 27.62
C PHE A 505 17.44 -1.41 27.08
N ALA A 506 16.29 -0.74 26.92
CA ALA A 506 15.02 -1.34 26.53
C ALA A 506 15.07 -2.14 25.19
N PRO A 507 15.71 -1.68 24.11
CA PRO A 507 15.81 -2.46 22.88
C PRO A 507 16.49 -3.81 23.04
N ALA A 508 17.51 -3.92 23.91
CA ALA A 508 18.20 -5.19 24.16
C ALA A 508 17.28 -6.18 24.90
N TRP A 509 16.47 -5.72 25.84
CA TRP A 509 15.44 -6.53 26.49
C TRP A 509 14.42 -7.07 25.48
N ALA A 510 13.91 -6.23 24.58
CA ALA A 510 12.94 -6.67 23.57
C ALA A 510 13.52 -7.76 22.65
N ARG A 511 14.76 -7.60 22.20
CA ARG A 511 15.44 -8.57 21.34
C ARG A 511 15.82 -9.85 22.10
N LEU A 512 16.18 -9.75 23.38
CA LEU A 512 16.38 -10.90 24.24
C LEU A 512 15.10 -11.74 24.37
N GLY A 513 13.95 -11.09 24.56
CA GLY A 513 12.65 -11.75 24.61
C GLY A 513 12.33 -12.50 23.31
N ARG A 514 12.60 -11.88 22.15
CA ARG A 514 12.49 -12.56 20.85
C ARG A 514 13.39 -13.80 20.78
N CYS A 515 14.64 -13.69 21.23
CA CYS A 515 15.55 -14.83 21.22
C CYS A 515 15.03 -16.01 22.06
N HIS A 516 14.56 -15.75 23.28
CA HIS A 516 13.99 -16.79 24.14
C HIS A 516 12.80 -17.49 23.47
N ARG A 517 11.86 -16.70 22.91
CA ARG A 517 10.71 -17.24 22.17
C ARG A 517 11.13 -18.14 20.99
N VAL A 518 12.02 -17.63 20.12
CA VAL A 518 12.42 -18.34 18.89
C VAL A 518 13.23 -19.59 19.20
N ILE A 519 14.17 -19.52 20.15
CA ILE A 519 14.99 -20.67 20.56
C ILE A 519 14.10 -21.77 21.12
N GLY A 520 13.20 -21.47 22.06
CA GLY A 520 12.30 -22.46 22.65
C GLY A 520 11.34 -23.07 21.65
N LYS A 521 10.87 -22.25 20.68
CA LYS A 521 9.90 -22.70 19.66
C LYS A 521 10.53 -23.61 18.61
N TYR A 522 11.74 -23.28 18.11
CA TYR A 522 12.27 -23.87 16.87
C TYR A 522 13.65 -24.54 16.99
N VAL A 523 14.44 -24.21 18.04
CA VAL A 523 15.86 -24.59 18.06
C VAL A 523 16.17 -25.63 19.11
N THR A 524 15.81 -25.37 20.38
CA THR A 524 16.23 -26.22 21.51
C THR A 524 15.13 -26.33 22.56
N HIS A 525 15.00 -27.50 23.15
CA HIS A 525 14.14 -27.69 24.32
C HIS A 525 14.53 -26.73 25.44
N SER A 526 13.61 -25.88 25.83
CA SER A 526 13.76 -24.87 26.88
C SER A 526 12.40 -24.64 27.56
N PRO A 527 12.14 -25.35 28.68
CA PRO A 527 10.83 -25.30 29.35
C PRO A 527 10.44 -23.90 29.78
N ASP A 528 11.41 -23.08 30.21
CA ASP A 528 11.20 -21.72 30.74
C ASP A 528 11.26 -20.63 29.65
N SER A 529 11.36 -21.02 28.36
CA SER A 529 11.58 -20.04 27.28
C SER A 529 10.46 -19.03 27.13
N GLU A 530 9.20 -19.41 27.40
CA GLU A 530 8.04 -18.52 27.32
C GLU A 530 8.03 -17.51 28.46
N SER A 531 8.27 -17.96 29.70
CA SER A 531 8.35 -17.09 30.89
C SER A 531 9.53 -16.12 30.80
N LEU A 532 10.69 -16.58 30.32
CA LEU A 532 11.86 -15.73 30.09
C LEU A 532 11.64 -14.71 28.97
N ALA A 533 10.91 -15.11 27.93
CA ALA A 533 10.54 -14.19 26.86
C ALA A 533 9.55 -13.12 27.37
N GLU A 534 8.53 -13.55 28.14
CA GLU A 534 7.56 -12.64 28.73
C GLU A 534 8.21 -11.64 29.69
N GLU A 535 9.05 -12.10 30.62
CA GLU A 535 9.78 -11.25 31.54
C GLU A 535 10.62 -10.19 30.82
N ALA A 536 11.37 -10.61 29.81
CA ALA A 536 12.22 -9.71 29.03
C ALA A 536 11.39 -8.64 28.27
N LEU A 537 10.27 -9.04 27.66
CA LEU A 537 9.38 -8.12 26.93
C LEU A 537 8.64 -7.17 27.87
N GLN A 538 8.19 -7.64 29.04
CA GLN A 538 7.61 -6.79 30.07
C GLN A 538 8.62 -5.77 30.57
N ARG A 539 9.88 -6.19 30.81
CA ARG A 539 10.95 -5.29 31.19
C ARG A 539 11.22 -4.23 30.16
N ALA A 540 11.27 -4.60 28.86
CA ALA A 540 11.42 -3.66 27.76
C ALA A 540 10.32 -2.58 27.78
N LEU A 541 9.05 -2.99 27.93
CA LEU A 541 7.91 -2.07 27.96
C LEU A 541 7.79 -1.27 29.26
N THR A 542 8.37 -1.77 30.37
CA THR A 542 8.48 -0.99 31.61
C THR A 542 9.47 0.16 31.43
N LEU A 543 10.57 -0.06 30.73
CA LEU A 543 11.60 0.93 30.42
C LEU A 543 11.15 1.91 29.33
N ASN A 544 10.57 1.41 28.26
CA ASN A 544 9.96 2.22 27.20
C ASN A 544 8.58 1.67 26.79
N PRO A 545 7.47 2.28 27.30
CA PRO A 545 6.11 1.83 27.02
C PRO A 545 5.69 1.93 25.56
N HIS A 546 6.43 2.65 24.70
CA HIS A 546 6.11 2.90 23.28
C HIS A 546 7.10 2.24 22.32
N LEU A 547 7.89 1.29 22.77
CA LEU A 547 8.83 0.58 21.94
C LEU A 547 8.10 -0.40 20.99
N SER A 548 7.86 0.00 19.74
CA SER A 548 7.07 -0.75 18.74
C SER A 548 7.54 -2.18 18.56
N ILE A 549 8.88 -2.38 18.52
CA ILE A 549 9.47 -3.72 18.37
C ILE A 549 9.14 -4.64 19.57
N ALA A 550 9.05 -4.09 20.80
CA ALA A 550 8.64 -4.85 21.97
C ALA A 550 7.16 -5.25 21.90
N HIS A 551 6.29 -4.33 21.47
CA HIS A 551 4.87 -4.63 21.25
C HIS A 551 4.66 -5.72 20.21
N LYS A 552 5.37 -5.67 19.07
CA LYS A 552 5.31 -6.72 18.04
C LYS A 552 5.75 -8.09 18.59
N PHE A 553 6.89 -8.16 19.24
CA PHE A 553 7.40 -9.43 19.77
C PHE A 553 6.54 -9.99 20.88
N TYR A 554 5.97 -9.11 21.72
CA TYR A 554 5.06 -9.55 22.76
C TYR A 554 3.72 -10.05 22.19
N ALA A 555 3.16 -9.37 21.18
CA ALA A 555 1.96 -9.84 20.50
C ALA A 555 2.18 -11.23 19.85
N ASN A 556 3.36 -11.46 19.26
CA ASN A 556 3.70 -12.78 18.75
C ASN A 556 3.75 -13.85 19.85
N LEU A 557 4.29 -13.53 21.03
CA LEU A 557 4.29 -14.43 22.17
C LEU A 557 2.86 -14.68 22.68
N GLU A 558 2.05 -13.61 22.83
CA GLU A 558 0.66 -13.71 23.27
C GLU A 558 -0.16 -14.63 22.35
N ALA A 559 0.05 -14.55 21.01
CA ALA A 559 -0.60 -15.46 20.07
C ALA A 559 -0.15 -16.91 20.27
N ASP A 560 1.16 -17.16 20.38
CA ASP A 560 1.73 -18.51 20.56
C ASP A 560 1.23 -19.21 21.84
N ILE A 561 1.03 -18.43 22.94
CA ILE A 561 0.54 -18.97 24.22
C ILE A 561 -0.99 -18.97 24.35
N GLY A 562 -1.72 -18.70 23.25
CA GLY A 562 -3.18 -18.79 23.21
C GLY A 562 -3.94 -17.54 23.67
N GLN A 563 -3.33 -16.36 23.59
CA GLN A 563 -3.94 -15.07 23.94
C GLN A 563 -4.05 -14.13 22.71
N PRO A 564 -4.58 -14.59 21.56
CA PRO A 564 -4.53 -13.82 20.31
C PRO A 564 -5.34 -12.52 20.36
N VAL A 565 -6.42 -12.46 21.14
CA VAL A 565 -7.21 -11.21 21.33
C VAL A 565 -6.36 -10.10 21.97
N ARG A 566 -5.54 -10.45 22.99
CA ARG A 566 -4.64 -9.48 23.62
C ARG A 566 -3.59 -8.99 22.63
N ALA A 567 -3.06 -9.89 21.80
CA ALA A 567 -2.12 -9.55 20.75
C ALA A 567 -2.72 -8.54 19.75
N VAL A 568 -3.95 -8.79 19.28
CA VAL A 568 -4.67 -7.86 18.38
C VAL A 568 -4.87 -6.50 19.03
N VAL A 569 -5.40 -6.44 20.25
CA VAL A 569 -5.69 -5.18 20.96
C VAL A 569 -4.40 -4.40 21.23
N ARG A 570 -3.32 -5.07 21.65
CA ARG A 570 -1.99 -4.47 21.87
C ARG A 570 -1.49 -3.76 20.61
N LEU A 571 -1.48 -4.47 19.49
CA LEU A 571 -0.97 -3.94 18.21
C LEU A 571 -1.84 -2.82 17.67
N LEU A 572 -3.18 -2.91 17.77
CA LEU A 572 -4.09 -1.85 17.35
C LEU A 572 -3.91 -0.58 18.18
N ASN A 573 -3.76 -0.70 19.48
CA ASN A 573 -3.53 0.44 20.37
C ASN A 573 -2.24 1.18 20.00
N GLU A 574 -1.17 0.45 19.71
CA GLU A 574 0.10 1.05 19.34
C GLU A 574 0.05 1.60 17.89
N ALA A 575 -0.55 0.90 16.95
CA ALA A 575 -0.71 1.37 15.58
C ALA A 575 -1.63 2.61 15.46
N ASN A 576 -2.58 2.79 16.38
CA ASN A 576 -3.37 4.03 16.45
C ASN A 576 -2.52 5.25 16.87
N ARG A 577 -1.38 5.03 17.56
CA ARG A 577 -0.43 6.08 17.96
C ARG A 577 0.68 6.29 16.94
N HIS A 578 1.18 5.20 16.36
CA HIS A 578 2.31 5.14 15.43
C HIS A 578 1.88 4.51 14.10
N GLY A 579 0.93 5.13 13.40
CA GLY A 579 0.32 4.61 12.17
C GLY A 579 1.25 4.47 10.96
N ASN A 580 2.52 4.83 11.08
CA ASN A 580 3.51 4.74 10.00
C ASN A 580 4.53 3.60 10.21
N ASP A 581 4.36 2.76 11.22
CA ASP A 581 5.27 1.63 11.47
C ASP A 581 4.76 0.35 10.78
N PRO A 582 5.39 -0.10 9.68
CA PRO A 582 4.96 -1.29 8.94
C PRO A 582 5.05 -2.58 9.79
N GLU A 583 5.92 -2.60 10.80
CA GLU A 583 6.14 -3.77 11.64
C GLU A 583 4.95 -4.07 12.56
N LEU A 584 4.23 -3.05 13.02
CA LEU A 584 3.00 -3.23 13.81
C LEU A 584 1.90 -3.89 12.97
N PHE A 585 1.74 -3.45 11.72
CA PHE A 585 0.78 -4.06 10.78
C PHE A 585 1.20 -5.47 10.39
N ALA A 586 2.48 -5.74 10.19
CA ALA A 586 2.99 -7.09 9.98
C ALA A 586 2.69 -8.03 11.17
N GLY A 587 2.77 -7.52 12.40
CA GLY A 587 2.33 -8.22 13.61
C GLY A 587 0.83 -8.51 13.60
N LEU A 588 0.00 -7.56 13.16
CA LEU A 588 -1.46 -7.73 13.04
C LEU A 588 -1.85 -8.84 12.05
N VAL A 589 -1.10 -9.06 10.96
CA VAL A 589 -1.31 -10.19 10.04
C VAL A 589 -1.32 -11.51 10.80
N HIS A 590 -0.33 -11.71 11.67
CA HIS A 590 -0.20 -12.90 12.50
C HIS A 590 -1.33 -13.01 13.54
N ALA A 591 -1.55 -11.97 14.32
CA ALA A 591 -2.52 -11.98 15.41
C ALA A 591 -3.97 -12.15 14.91
N CYS A 592 -4.36 -11.47 13.84
CA CYS A 592 -5.69 -11.59 13.22
C CYS A 592 -5.92 -13.00 12.66
N ARG A 593 -4.88 -13.65 12.07
CA ARG A 593 -5.00 -15.02 11.58
C ARG A 593 -5.34 -15.99 12.72
N TYR A 594 -4.68 -15.88 13.88
CA TYR A 594 -4.99 -16.75 15.05
C TYR A 594 -6.43 -16.58 15.50
N CYS A 595 -6.98 -15.38 15.39
CA CYS A 595 -8.38 -15.08 15.69
C CYS A 595 -9.38 -15.56 14.62
N GLY A 596 -8.93 -16.10 13.47
CA GLY A 596 -9.80 -16.42 12.34
C GLY A 596 -10.35 -15.20 11.60
N LEU A 597 -9.75 -14.01 11.81
CA LEU A 597 -10.08 -12.74 11.17
C LEU A 597 -9.22 -12.58 9.90
N PHE A 598 -9.52 -13.42 8.87
CA PHE A 598 -8.65 -13.52 7.69
C PHE A 598 -8.70 -12.27 6.81
N GLU A 599 -9.87 -11.64 6.69
CA GLU A 599 -10.01 -10.42 5.92
C GLU A 599 -9.24 -9.27 6.57
N GLU A 600 -9.28 -9.16 7.91
CA GLU A 600 -8.52 -8.18 8.69
C GLU A 600 -7.02 -8.47 8.61
N SER A 601 -6.63 -9.74 8.61
CA SER A 601 -5.24 -10.17 8.41
C SER A 601 -4.71 -9.73 7.03
N ILE A 602 -5.49 -9.96 5.96
CA ILE A 602 -5.14 -9.51 4.59
C ILE A 602 -5.10 -7.98 4.52
N ALA A 603 -6.06 -7.27 5.13
CA ALA A 603 -6.06 -5.81 5.18
C ALA A 603 -4.82 -5.25 5.91
N ALA A 604 -4.43 -5.89 7.02
CA ALA A 604 -3.20 -5.54 7.74
C ALA A 604 -1.94 -5.78 6.89
N HIS A 605 -1.90 -6.87 6.10
CA HIS A 605 -0.82 -7.11 5.13
C HIS A 605 -0.74 -5.99 4.09
N VAL A 606 -1.89 -5.62 3.48
CA VAL A 606 -1.95 -4.54 2.49
C VAL A 606 -1.42 -3.24 3.07
N GLU A 607 -1.79 -2.91 4.32
CA GLU A 607 -1.31 -1.70 4.99
C GLU A 607 0.19 -1.79 5.33
N ALA A 608 0.67 -2.92 5.82
CA ALA A 608 2.10 -3.15 6.05
C ALA A 608 2.93 -2.93 4.78
N ARG A 609 2.49 -3.55 3.66
CA ARG A 609 3.15 -3.44 2.35
C ARG A 609 3.02 -2.04 1.72
N ARG A 610 1.95 -1.33 2.04
CA ARG A 610 1.80 0.08 1.64
C ARG A 610 2.86 0.96 2.30
N LEU A 611 3.15 0.70 3.59
CA LEU A 611 4.17 1.43 4.35
C LEU A 611 5.59 0.98 3.99
N ASP A 612 5.81 -0.31 3.80
CA ASP A 612 7.07 -0.88 3.30
C ASP A 612 6.76 -2.05 2.33
N PRO A 613 7.00 -1.88 1.02
CA PRO A 613 6.71 -2.90 0.00
C PRO A 613 7.38 -4.24 0.25
N ASN A 614 8.43 -4.28 1.06
CA ASN A 614 9.23 -5.47 1.33
C ASN A 614 9.16 -5.96 2.78
N VAL A 615 8.34 -5.34 3.65
CA VAL A 615 8.21 -5.81 5.03
C VAL A 615 7.74 -7.27 5.05
N PRO A 616 8.42 -8.16 5.80
CA PRO A 616 8.00 -9.54 5.91
C PRO A 616 6.69 -9.66 6.68
N THR A 617 5.74 -10.35 6.11
CA THR A 617 4.47 -10.69 6.76
C THR A 617 4.22 -12.19 6.67
N SER A 618 3.24 -12.70 7.39
CA SER A 618 2.82 -14.10 7.31
C SER A 618 1.53 -14.24 6.45
N LEU A 619 1.49 -13.57 5.29
CA LEU A 619 0.32 -13.62 4.39
C LEU A 619 0.09 -15.02 3.86
N GLU A 620 1.14 -15.75 3.50
CA GLU A 620 1.06 -17.09 2.90
C GLU A 620 0.32 -18.06 3.83
N GLN A 621 0.59 -17.99 5.14
CA GLN A 621 -0.14 -18.76 6.16
C GLN A 621 -1.61 -18.35 6.21
N THR A 622 -1.91 -17.04 6.11
CA THR A 622 -3.29 -16.55 6.09
C THR A 622 -4.03 -17.05 4.85
N LEU A 623 -3.42 -16.99 3.67
CA LEU A 623 -4.01 -17.48 2.41
C LEU A 623 -4.25 -18.99 2.45
N LEU A 624 -3.30 -19.78 2.99
CA LEU A 624 -3.47 -21.19 3.21
C LEU A 624 -4.68 -21.50 4.09
N MET A 625 -4.83 -20.74 5.18
CA MET A 625 -5.94 -20.93 6.13
C MET A 625 -7.28 -20.42 5.58
N ALA A 626 -7.28 -19.39 4.76
CA ALA A 626 -8.46 -18.89 4.06
C ALA A 626 -8.92 -19.82 2.92
N GLY A 627 -8.07 -20.74 2.47
CA GLY A 627 -8.34 -21.61 1.31
C GLY A 627 -8.05 -20.94 -0.04
N GLU A 628 -7.42 -19.78 -0.04
CA GLU A 628 -7.08 -18.98 -1.24
C GLU A 628 -5.81 -19.53 -1.93
N LEU A 629 -5.88 -20.81 -2.34
CA LEU A 629 -4.69 -21.55 -2.81
C LEU A 629 -4.15 -21.03 -4.16
N ASP A 630 -5.00 -20.55 -5.05
CA ASP A 630 -4.54 -20.00 -6.34
C ASP A 630 -3.79 -18.68 -6.12
N VAL A 631 -4.26 -17.84 -5.20
CA VAL A 631 -3.57 -16.62 -4.78
C VAL A 631 -2.24 -16.97 -4.09
N LEU A 632 -2.24 -17.95 -3.17
CA LEU A 632 -1.02 -18.43 -2.51
C LEU A 632 0.06 -18.88 -3.51
N MET A 633 -0.34 -19.55 -4.60
CA MET A 633 0.60 -20.02 -5.63
C MET A 633 1.13 -18.86 -6.51
N SER A 634 0.42 -17.75 -6.61
CA SER A 634 0.82 -16.57 -7.39
C SER A 634 1.72 -15.60 -6.64
N VAL A 635 1.73 -15.63 -5.30
CA VAL A 635 2.60 -14.78 -4.47
C VAL A 635 4.06 -15.20 -4.64
N GLU A 636 4.95 -14.25 -4.94
CA GLU A 636 6.39 -14.55 -4.93
C GLU A 636 6.89 -14.78 -3.50
N PRO A 637 7.71 -15.85 -3.25
CA PRO A 637 8.24 -16.10 -1.92
C PRO A 637 9.09 -14.93 -1.42
N ALA A 638 8.87 -14.51 -0.17
CA ALA A 638 9.74 -13.54 0.47
C ALA A 638 11.15 -14.15 0.65
N ALA A 639 12.18 -13.46 0.14
CA ALA A 639 13.55 -14.01 0.10
C ALA A 639 14.21 -14.25 1.47
N LEU A 640 13.59 -13.85 2.58
CA LEU A 640 14.22 -13.79 3.91
C LEU A 640 14.20 -15.11 4.70
N VAL A 641 13.31 -16.04 4.39
CA VAL A 641 13.22 -17.34 5.08
C VAL A 641 13.08 -18.47 4.04
N ALA A 642 14.12 -18.64 3.24
CA ALA A 642 14.19 -19.73 2.27
C ALA A 642 13.90 -21.07 2.98
N GLY A 643 12.72 -21.63 2.77
CA GLY A 643 12.29 -22.92 3.31
C GLY A 643 10.95 -22.90 4.06
N ALA A 644 10.60 -21.85 4.82
CA ALA A 644 9.32 -21.81 5.53
C ALA A 644 8.16 -21.58 4.54
N ASP A 645 8.30 -20.64 3.63
CA ASP A 645 7.27 -20.30 2.63
C ASP A 645 7.07 -21.47 1.64
N GLU A 646 8.16 -22.16 1.26
CA GLU A 646 8.07 -23.37 0.44
C GLU A 646 7.32 -24.49 1.18
N GLY A 647 7.49 -24.61 2.49
CA GLY A 647 6.72 -25.55 3.33
C GLY A 647 5.22 -25.26 3.30
N ILE A 648 4.82 -23.98 3.38
CA ILE A 648 3.40 -23.56 3.28
C ILE A 648 2.81 -23.92 1.91
N ARG A 649 3.56 -23.71 0.83
CA ARG A 649 3.17 -24.13 -0.52
C ARG A 649 3.04 -25.64 -0.67
N VAL A 650 3.96 -26.40 -0.07
CA VAL A 650 3.87 -27.87 -0.02
C VAL A 650 2.55 -28.32 0.63
N ILE A 651 2.19 -27.68 1.75
CA ILE A 651 0.92 -27.98 2.44
C ILE A 651 -0.28 -27.65 1.53
N GLY A 652 -0.31 -26.47 0.94
CA GLY A 652 -1.37 -26.07 0.03
C GLY A 652 -1.55 -26.99 -1.18
N LEU A 653 -0.44 -27.38 -1.83
CA LEU A 653 -0.44 -28.34 -2.93
C LEU A 653 -0.92 -29.74 -2.47
N GLY A 654 -0.48 -30.21 -1.30
CA GLY A 654 -0.86 -31.49 -0.76
C GLY A 654 -2.35 -31.58 -0.44
N LEU A 655 -2.89 -30.55 0.23
CA LEU A 655 -4.32 -30.44 0.57
C LEU A 655 -5.20 -30.25 -0.67
N SER A 656 -4.71 -29.60 -1.73
CA SER A 656 -5.45 -29.49 -3.01
C SER A 656 -5.39 -30.76 -3.89
N GLY A 657 -4.85 -31.86 -3.37
CA GLY A 657 -4.70 -33.11 -4.11
C GLY A 657 -3.52 -33.16 -5.10
N ARG A 658 -2.77 -32.06 -5.26
CA ARG A 658 -1.61 -31.96 -6.17
C ARG A 658 -0.34 -32.55 -5.53
N ARG A 659 -0.42 -33.77 -4.98
CA ARG A 659 0.62 -34.41 -4.15
C ARG A 659 1.97 -34.56 -4.86
N ASP A 660 1.98 -34.80 -6.17
CA ASP A 660 3.24 -34.91 -6.93
C ASP A 660 3.97 -33.58 -7.05
N HIS A 661 3.25 -32.47 -7.27
CA HIS A 661 3.82 -31.13 -7.24
C HIS A 661 4.33 -30.77 -5.83
N ALA A 662 3.58 -31.15 -4.79
CA ALA A 662 4.00 -30.99 -3.40
C ALA A 662 5.32 -31.73 -3.11
N ARG A 663 5.48 -32.98 -3.59
CA ARG A 663 6.75 -33.73 -3.46
C ARG A 663 7.93 -33.03 -4.15
N GLN A 664 7.72 -32.52 -5.36
CA GLN A 664 8.76 -31.77 -6.06
C GLN A 664 9.15 -30.47 -5.31
N ALA A 665 8.18 -29.73 -4.78
CA ALA A 665 8.44 -28.55 -3.96
C ALA A 665 9.21 -28.93 -2.68
N LEU A 666 8.82 -30.02 -2.02
CA LEU A 666 9.49 -30.52 -0.83
C LEU A 666 10.96 -30.93 -1.08
N ILE A 667 11.28 -31.49 -2.25
CA ILE A 667 12.67 -31.79 -2.64
C ILE A 667 13.51 -30.53 -2.78
N ARG A 668 12.91 -29.43 -3.29
CA ARG A 668 13.59 -28.11 -3.35
C ARG A 668 13.86 -27.56 -1.95
N MET A 669 12.87 -27.63 -1.05
CA MET A 669 12.98 -27.22 0.35
C MET A 669 14.11 -27.94 1.09
N ARG A 670 14.31 -29.25 0.85
CA ARG A 670 15.38 -30.06 1.48
C ARG A 670 16.80 -29.61 1.14
N ARG A 671 16.98 -28.81 0.10
CA ARG A 671 18.30 -28.25 -0.27
C ARG A 671 18.72 -27.10 0.64
N ALA A 672 17.78 -26.54 1.41
CA ALA A 672 18.09 -25.57 2.46
C ALA A 672 18.53 -26.32 3.72
N HIS A 673 19.81 -26.19 4.11
CA HIS A 673 20.41 -26.93 5.24
C HIS A 673 20.03 -26.35 6.62
N ILE A 674 18.74 -26.32 6.96
CA ILE A 674 18.26 -25.87 8.28
C ILE A 674 17.77 -27.11 9.03
N PRO A 675 18.39 -27.52 10.17
CA PRO A 675 18.08 -28.76 10.89
C PRO A 675 16.60 -28.92 11.28
N ALA A 676 15.98 -27.84 11.77
CA ALA A 676 14.56 -27.83 12.14
C ALA A 676 13.64 -28.13 10.94
N PHE A 677 13.99 -27.65 9.73
CA PHE A 677 13.22 -27.91 8.53
C PHE A 677 13.48 -29.32 7.94
N GLN A 678 14.55 -29.99 8.30
CA GLN A 678 14.81 -31.37 7.85
C GLN A 678 13.77 -32.33 8.45
N SER A 679 13.59 -32.31 9.78
CA SER A 679 12.58 -33.13 10.47
C SER A 679 11.16 -32.82 9.98
N TRP A 680 10.86 -31.53 9.76
CA TRP A 680 9.57 -31.12 9.22
C TRP A 680 9.36 -31.61 7.79
N SER A 681 10.38 -31.53 6.93
CA SER A 681 10.31 -32.06 5.57
C SER A 681 10.08 -33.55 5.51
N GLU A 682 10.67 -34.33 6.46
CA GLU A 682 10.46 -35.77 6.58
C GLU A 682 9.03 -36.11 7.04
N PHE A 683 8.49 -35.30 7.96
CA PHE A 683 7.09 -35.41 8.36
C PHE A 683 6.13 -35.12 7.19
N LEU A 684 6.33 -34.04 6.48
CA LEU A 684 5.53 -33.68 5.31
C LEU A 684 5.60 -34.77 4.21
N MET A 685 6.77 -35.39 4.00
CA MET A 685 6.89 -36.51 3.06
C MET A 685 6.06 -37.70 3.51
N ALA A 686 6.08 -38.04 4.81
CA ALA A 686 5.29 -39.11 5.35
C ALA A 686 3.79 -38.88 5.21
N TRP A 687 3.36 -37.63 5.41
CA TRP A 687 1.98 -37.18 5.17
C TRP A 687 1.58 -37.30 3.69
N LEU A 688 2.39 -36.77 2.76
CA LEU A 688 2.13 -36.87 1.31
C LEU A 688 2.04 -38.34 0.84
N ASP A 689 2.79 -39.26 1.46
CA ASP A 689 2.77 -40.69 1.18
C ASP A 689 1.69 -41.45 1.97
N ARG A 690 0.88 -40.78 2.80
CA ARG A 690 -0.16 -41.34 3.68
C ARG A 690 0.34 -42.42 4.62
N ARG A 691 1.56 -42.27 5.18
CA ARG A 691 2.19 -43.19 6.08
C ARG A 691 2.07 -42.76 7.53
N THR A 692 0.88 -42.98 8.12
CA THR A 692 0.57 -42.54 9.50
C THR A 692 1.59 -42.97 10.56
N PRO A 693 2.11 -44.22 10.56
CA PRO A 693 3.13 -44.60 11.54
C PRO A 693 4.44 -43.81 11.41
N ASP A 694 4.82 -43.43 10.19
CA ASP A 694 5.98 -42.56 9.96
C ASP A 694 5.73 -41.12 10.38
N MET A 695 4.53 -40.60 10.14
CA MET A 695 4.11 -39.28 10.64
C MET A 695 4.26 -39.24 12.17
N LEU A 696 3.69 -40.20 12.91
CA LEU A 696 3.77 -40.23 14.38
C LEU A 696 5.22 -40.33 14.87
N ARG A 697 6.06 -41.17 14.23
CA ARG A 697 7.47 -41.29 14.56
C ARG A 697 8.24 -39.99 14.30
N ARG A 698 7.95 -39.29 13.23
CA ARG A 698 8.61 -37.98 12.91
C ARG A 698 8.14 -36.87 13.83
N MET A 699 6.89 -36.86 14.28
CA MET A 699 6.41 -35.91 15.26
C MET A 699 7.18 -35.96 16.59
N SER A 700 7.62 -37.15 17.06
CA SER A 700 8.39 -37.24 18.28
C SER A 700 9.77 -36.54 18.21
N THR A 701 10.27 -36.20 17.01
CA THR A 701 11.51 -35.41 16.88
C THR A 701 11.33 -33.95 17.32
N PHE A 702 10.09 -33.48 17.42
CA PHE A 702 9.78 -32.15 17.94
C PHE A 702 9.41 -32.14 19.43
N ASP A 703 9.43 -33.31 20.10
CA ASP A 703 9.10 -33.38 21.52
C ASP A 703 10.05 -32.49 22.34
N GLY A 704 9.48 -31.72 23.23
CA GLY A 704 10.21 -30.72 24.03
C GLY A 704 10.38 -29.35 23.38
N LEU A 705 10.13 -29.17 22.07
CA LEU A 705 10.07 -27.84 21.46
C LEU A 705 8.68 -27.18 21.67
N LYS A 706 8.66 -25.87 21.91
CA LYS A 706 7.42 -25.12 22.12
C LYS A 706 6.52 -25.05 20.89
N ILE A 707 7.03 -25.33 19.71
CA ILE A 707 6.20 -25.49 18.50
C ILE A 707 5.10 -26.55 18.67
N ARG A 708 5.32 -27.58 19.51
CA ARG A 708 4.34 -28.61 19.83
C ARG A 708 3.20 -28.11 20.70
N GLU A 709 3.37 -26.94 21.31
CA GLU A 709 2.36 -26.26 22.14
C GLU A 709 1.70 -25.09 21.39
N ASP A 710 2.27 -24.70 20.26
CA ASP A 710 1.73 -23.63 19.42
C ASP A 710 0.37 -24.02 18.82
N PRO A 711 -0.69 -23.22 19.02
CA PRO A 711 -2.03 -23.60 18.56
C PRO A 711 -2.16 -23.71 17.04
N GLU A 712 -1.41 -22.92 16.24
CA GLU A 712 -1.40 -23.04 14.77
C GLU A 712 -0.75 -24.36 14.34
N ALA A 713 0.38 -24.75 14.94
CA ALA A 713 1.05 -26.00 14.63
C ALA A 713 0.20 -27.21 15.01
N ILE A 714 -0.43 -27.17 16.18
CA ILE A 714 -1.39 -28.21 16.63
C ILE A 714 -2.55 -28.35 15.65
N PHE A 715 -3.09 -27.22 15.15
CA PHE A 715 -4.16 -27.23 14.16
C PHE A 715 -3.72 -27.89 12.85
N GLN A 716 -2.51 -27.55 12.37
CA GLN A 716 -1.97 -28.17 11.14
C GLN A 716 -1.78 -29.68 11.31
N GLU A 717 -1.31 -30.15 12.49
CA GLU A 717 -1.26 -31.60 12.79
C GLU A 717 -2.66 -32.25 12.65
N GLY A 718 -3.68 -31.60 13.21
CA GLY A 718 -5.07 -32.05 13.10
C GLY A 718 -5.54 -32.18 11.65
N ARG A 719 -5.24 -31.16 10.80
CA ARG A 719 -5.52 -31.20 9.36
C ARG A 719 -4.87 -32.38 8.66
N PHE A 720 -3.57 -32.61 8.93
CA PHE A 720 -2.82 -33.71 8.31
C PHE A 720 -3.41 -35.07 8.67
N PHE A 721 -3.82 -35.28 9.94
CA PHE A 721 -4.46 -36.52 10.34
C PHE A 721 -5.84 -36.69 9.70
N CYS A 722 -6.66 -35.67 9.63
CA CYS A 722 -7.95 -35.73 8.95
C CYS A 722 -7.79 -36.03 7.44
N ASP A 723 -6.81 -35.42 6.76
CA ASP A 723 -6.54 -35.65 5.33
C ASP A 723 -6.10 -37.09 5.02
N VAL A 724 -5.43 -37.77 5.95
CA VAL A 724 -5.07 -39.19 5.76
C VAL A 724 -6.14 -40.14 6.27
N GLY A 725 -7.26 -39.67 6.84
CA GLY A 725 -8.38 -40.48 7.33
C GLY A 725 -8.32 -40.84 8.81
N GLU A 726 -7.35 -40.31 9.56
CA GLU A 726 -7.20 -40.55 11.01
C GLU A 726 -8.03 -39.55 11.83
N TYR A 727 -9.35 -39.55 11.62
CA TYR A 727 -10.26 -38.50 12.11
C TYR A 727 -10.26 -38.33 13.63
N ARG A 728 -10.11 -39.43 14.40
CA ARG A 728 -10.07 -39.35 15.87
C ARG A 728 -8.84 -38.61 16.39
N LEU A 729 -7.67 -38.92 15.81
CA LEU A 729 -6.43 -38.17 16.11
C LEU A 729 -6.53 -36.72 15.66
N GLY A 730 -7.11 -36.52 14.47
CA GLY A 730 -7.33 -35.18 13.93
C GLY A 730 -8.21 -34.32 14.86
N LEU A 731 -9.34 -34.85 15.29
CA LEU A 731 -10.31 -34.15 16.14
C LEU A 731 -9.69 -33.79 17.50
N ASP A 732 -8.93 -34.70 18.15
CA ASP A 732 -8.18 -34.40 19.39
C ASP A 732 -7.25 -33.19 19.23
N ARG A 733 -6.52 -33.10 18.09
CA ARG A 733 -5.61 -31.97 17.81
C ARG A 733 -6.39 -30.68 17.55
N LEU A 734 -7.46 -30.75 16.76
CA LEU A 734 -8.30 -29.58 16.47
C LEU A 734 -8.93 -29.03 17.75
N GLN A 735 -9.45 -29.88 18.63
CA GLN A 735 -10.00 -29.49 19.92
C GLN A 735 -8.97 -28.77 20.80
N ARG A 736 -7.74 -29.29 20.87
CA ARG A 736 -6.64 -28.64 21.60
C ARG A 736 -6.27 -27.29 21.00
N ALA A 737 -6.22 -27.16 19.67
CA ALA A 737 -5.90 -25.88 19.01
C ALA A 737 -6.98 -24.82 19.30
N VAL A 738 -8.26 -25.15 19.17
CA VAL A 738 -9.37 -24.23 19.45
C VAL A 738 -9.39 -23.82 20.92
N THR A 739 -9.19 -24.77 21.85
CA THR A 739 -9.08 -24.49 23.29
C THR A 739 -7.92 -23.54 23.60
N LYS A 740 -6.82 -23.66 22.86
CA LYS A 740 -5.66 -22.77 22.94
C LYS A 740 -5.79 -21.46 22.14
N GLY A 741 -6.98 -21.11 21.65
CA GLY A 741 -7.22 -19.79 21.05
C GLY A 741 -6.97 -19.68 19.55
N TYR A 742 -7.01 -20.79 18.78
CA TYR A 742 -6.86 -20.77 17.33
C TYR A 742 -8.24 -20.97 16.65
N TRP A 743 -8.92 -19.86 16.32
CA TRP A 743 -10.33 -19.86 15.97
C TRP A 743 -10.60 -19.69 14.46
N VAL A 744 -10.03 -20.54 13.66
CA VAL A 744 -10.06 -20.47 12.18
C VAL A 744 -11.35 -21.07 11.61
N VAL A 745 -12.48 -20.50 11.99
CA VAL A 745 -13.85 -20.95 11.62
C VAL A 745 -14.03 -21.17 10.12
N PRO A 746 -13.59 -20.24 9.21
CA PRO A 746 -13.79 -20.48 7.78
C PRO A 746 -13.07 -21.74 7.28
N THR A 747 -11.91 -22.06 7.82
CA THR A 747 -11.14 -23.26 7.47
C THR A 747 -11.87 -24.52 7.95
N LEU A 748 -12.29 -24.55 9.24
CA LEU A 748 -13.05 -25.67 9.80
C LEU A 748 -14.35 -25.95 9.02
N ALA A 749 -15.08 -24.89 8.65
CA ALA A 749 -16.37 -25.04 7.98
C ALA A 749 -16.27 -25.47 6.51
N ARG A 750 -15.18 -25.11 5.79
CA ARG A 750 -15.12 -25.23 4.33
C ARG A 750 -14.13 -26.26 3.81
N SER A 751 -13.07 -26.56 4.55
CA SER A 751 -12.01 -27.45 4.06
C SER A 751 -12.48 -28.88 3.89
N HIS A 752 -12.04 -29.52 2.80
CA HIS A 752 -12.49 -30.85 2.41
C HIS A 752 -11.98 -31.95 3.35
N GLU A 753 -10.84 -31.78 3.98
CA GLU A 753 -10.29 -32.73 4.95
C GLU A 753 -11.17 -32.95 6.18
N PHE A 754 -12.11 -32.03 6.43
CA PHE A 754 -13.08 -32.12 7.54
C PHE A 754 -14.46 -32.60 7.09
N GLU A 755 -14.65 -32.93 5.81
CA GLU A 755 -15.96 -33.28 5.27
C GLU A 755 -16.59 -34.51 5.97
N ALA A 756 -15.78 -35.51 6.30
CA ALA A 756 -16.23 -36.71 7.02
C ALA A 756 -16.58 -36.42 8.48
N LEU A 757 -16.18 -35.31 9.05
CA LEU A 757 -16.49 -34.88 10.43
C LEU A 757 -17.77 -34.01 10.49
N ARG A 758 -18.27 -33.54 9.37
CA ARG A 758 -19.48 -32.72 9.34
C ARG A 758 -20.67 -33.56 9.80
N GLY A 759 -21.39 -33.06 10.82
CA GLY A 759 -22.46 -33.77 11.48
C GLY A 759 -22.02 -34.63 12.66
N ASP A 760 -20.70 -34.72 12.94
CA ASP A 760 -20.20 -35.33 14.18
C ASP A 760 -20.45 -34.34 15.33
N PRO A 761 -21.12 -34.78 16.44
CA PRO A 761 -21.44 -33.87 17.56
C PRO A 761 -20.19 -33.20 18.22
N GLU A 762 -19.05 -33.92 18.30
CA GLU A 762 -17.83 -33.37 18.87
C GLU A 762 -17.20 -32.31 17.96
N PHE A 763 -17.30 -32.52 16.63
CA PHE A 763 -16.83 -31.53 15.65
C PHE A 763 -17.75 -30.30 15.60
N GLU A 764 -19.07 -30.47 15.69
CA GLU A 764 -20.00 -29.35 15.73
C GLU A 764 -19.85 -28.51 17.01
N ALA A 765 -19.58 -29.15 18.15
CA ALA A 765 -19.24 -28.44 19.39
C ALA A 765 -17.93 -27.65 19.26
N LEU A 766 -16.90 -28.25 18.67
CA LEU A 766 -15.63 -27.57 18.38
C LEU A 766 -15.81 -26.34 17.47
N LEU A 767 -16.65 -26.46 16.42
CA LEU A 767 -16.94 -25.36 15.50
C LEU A 767 -17.70 -24.22 16.22
N ALA A 768 -18.63 -24.55 17.12
CA ALA A 768 -19.34 -23.57 17.94
C ALA A 768 -18.39 -22.82 18.89
N ASP A 769 -17.46 -23.55 19.56
CA ASP A 769 -16.44 -22.95 20.43
C ASP A 769 -15.52 -21.99 19.64
N ALA A 770 -15.06 -22.44 18.46
CA ALA A 770 -14.23 -21.61 17.57
C ALA A 770 -14.99 -20.35 17.12
N THR A 771 -16.28 -20.49 16.79
CA THR A 771 -17.13 -19.35 16.38
C THR A 771 -17.26 -18.33 17.51
N THR A 772 -17.52 -18.80 18.74
CA THR A 772 -17.58 -17.93 19.92
C THR A 772 -16.28 -17.16 20.15
N GLY A 773 -15.14 -17.83 19.99
CA GLY A 773 -13.81 -17.23 20.14
C GLY A 773 -13.56 -16.16 19.06
N ARG A 774 -13.87 -16.48 17.80
CA ARG A 774 -13.72 -15.54 16.67
C ARG A 774 -14.60 -14.30 16.83
N ASP A 775 -15.87 -14.49 17.22
CA ASP A 775 -16.81 -13.37 17.37
C ASP A 775 -16.38 -12.43 18.50
N ARG A 776 -15.87 -12.99 19.62
CA ARG A 776 -15.25 -12.19 20.68
C ARG A 776 -14.02 -11.40 20.17
N ALA A 777 -13.19 -12.02 19.35
CA ALA A 777 -12.04 -11.33 18.75
C ALA A 777 -12.47 -10.22 17.77
N ALA A 778 -13.53 -10.43 16.97
CA ALA A 778 -14.06 -9.42 16.06
C ALA A 778 -14.61 -8.20 16.83
N VAL A 779 -15.30 -8.41 17.94
CA VAL A 779 -15.76 -7.31 18.82
C VAL A 779 -14.56 -6.54 19.37
N ALA A 780 -13.56 -7.22 19.93
CA ALA A 780 -12.38 -6.58 20.48
C ALA A 780 -11.57 -5.81 19.42
N PHE A 781 -11.46 -6.37 18.19
CA PHE A 781 -10.83 -5.70 17.06
C PHE A 781 -11.54 -4.38 16.72
N LYS A 782 -12.86 -4.39 16.67
CA LYS A 782 -13.69 -3.22 16.40
C LYS A 782 -13.56 -2.16 17.50
N GLU A 783 -13.69 -2.56 18.77
CA GLU A 783 -13.57 -1.69 19.95
C GLU A 783 -12.19 -1.03 20.03
N ALA A 784 -11.12 -1.74 19.66
CA ALA A 784 -9.77 -1.19 19.57
C ALA A 784 -9.54 -0.30 18.33
N GLY A 785 -10.58 -0.04 17.52
CA GLY A 785 -10.52 0.85 16.36
C GLY A 785 -9.93 0.24 15.10
N GLY A 786 -9.87 -1.10 15.00
CA GLY A 786 -9.26 -1.81 13.87
C GLY A 786 -9.96 -1.53 12.54
N GLU A 787 -11.31 -1.46 12.52
CA GLU A 787 -12.07 -1.09 11.31
C GLU A 787 -11.69 0.29 10.78
N ARG A 788 -11.49 1.25 11.66
CA ARG A 788 -11.06 2.61 11.29
C ARG A 788 -9.62 2.64 10.79
N LEU A 789 -8.74 1.91 11.47
CA LEU A 789 -7.32 1.87 11.15
C LEU A 789 -7.04 1.20 9.80
N LEU A 790 -7.75 0.11 9.49
CA LEU A 790 -7.60 -0.64 8.24
C LEU A 790 -8.63 -0.25 7.16
N GLY A 791 -9.40 0.85 7.36
CA GLY A 791 -10.32 1.40 6.36
C GLY A 791 -11.61 0.60 6.15
N ARG A 792 -12.04 -0.24 7.13
CA ARG A 792 -13.28 -1.02 7.07
C ARG A 792 -14.40 -0.36 7.86
N ARG A 793 -15.56 -0.11 7.22
CA ARG A 793 -16.85 0.10 7.88
C ARG A 793 -17.61 -1.23 7.94
N ALA A 794 -18.29 -1.46 9.08
CA ALA A 794 -19.09 -2.63 9.36
C ALA A 794 -20.07 -2.98 8.22
N ALA A 795 -19.80 -4.07 7.52
CA ALA A 795 -20.82 -4.81 6.79
C ALA A 795 -21.49 -5.79 7.77
N SER A 796 -22.32 -5.29 8.69
CA SER A 796 -23.16 -6.14 9.53
C SER A 796 -24.40 -5.39 9.97
N GLN A 797 -25.45 -5.49 9.15
CA GLN A 797 -26.89 -5.54 9.58
C GLN A 797 -27.80 -5.69 8.35
N SER A 798 -27.71 -6.81 7.62
CA SER A 798 -28.74 -7.15 6.64
C SER A 798 -28.89 -8.66 6.39
N HIS A 799 -28.65 -9.51 7.39
CA HIS A 799 -28.98 -10.93 7.26
C HIS A 799 -29.74 -11.45 8.49
N SER A 800 -30.73 -10.68 8.97
CA SER A 800 -31.69 -11.20 9.99
C SER A 800 -33.11 -10.61 9.86
N SER A 801 -33.65 -10.57 8.64
CA SER A 801 -35.06 -10.24 8.46
C SER A 801 -35.69 -10.85 7.18
N HIS A 802 -35.41 -12.15 6.91
CA HIS A 802 -36.23 -12.93 5.98
C HIS A 802 -36.25 -14.41 6.40
N ALA A 803 -36.75 -14.63 7.62
CA ALA A 803 -37.24 -15.97 8.04
C ALA A 803 -38.35 -15.75 9.06
N THR A 804 -39.50 -15.26 8.62
CA THR A 804 -40.84 -15.48 9.20
C THR A 804 -41.88 -14.65 8.42
N SER A 805 -42.43 -15.19 7.38
CA SER A 805 -43.87 -15.18 6.99
C SER A 805 -44.10 -15.97 5.71
#